data_ced0758e20a665a47e9805dc01cd051e
#
_entry.id   ced0758e20a665a47e9805dc01cd051e
#
_cell.length_a   1.000
_cell.length_b   1.000
_cell.length_c   1.000
_cell.angle_alpha   90.00
_cell.angle_beta   90.00
_cell.angle_gamma   90.00
#
_symmetry.space_group_name_H-M   'P 1'
#
loop_
_entity.id
_entity.type
_entity.pdbx_description
1 polymer ?
#
loop_
_entity_poly.entity_id
_entity_poly.type
_entity_poly.pdbx_seq_one_letter_code
_entity_poly.pdbx_strand_id
1 'polypeptide(L)'
;MTGVAIAFSANAQTAVTDNPLPDWAFGGFVRPEGVNPIISPDEASVFYCPMKGEEVKWEFADTFNPAAVVKDGKIYILYRAEDDPKAGIGGRTSRIGLAESSDGITIDWRSATPVFYPDKTEISKTYEWKGGCEDPRVVAADIDGKTVYVMTYTSWNNSIPRLSVATSENLTEWTKYGPAFLDAYEGKYKDLGCKSGSVVTEIKDGRQVAAKVNGKYLMYWGETAVYLASSDDLIHWTPLQNQDGKLLELIKPRKGYFDSNLTECGPPAIITENGILLFYNGKNDGGSSGCMDYPGSTYAAGQVLFDINEPTKVIDRLDNAFFRPMEAAEKSGQYKDGTVFIEGLVYKDGKWYLYYGCADSKVGVAVYDPAVRSGYGDPIEIETDDSRVLNAFPRYGNGKSRCIIKSYSSQTGDHESPFYLNTGSWLPNKKWCDNQNQNPWVIFEFFDYYKFDGFGFDDACTHEASMNTPEYWLYVSDDGENWGEPVLHMSGVGDQNVKEETFAPVEGRFVKAVFTKADNAVRIYGCRIYGEYSRPFVREGSDVVSIGKTVMKSYDCANERESALNLINGVYEKSGGKWCFFAADINNDPIKFVVIDLEDLYSVNKFTIYDCKLHENNNNLEHYKISIATERPDVKLVTPSGDSNTCWTEVVNAMDVNQDEKTHEHVLDTPVNARYVKLEVPRVNVDGDRGHDLNHETSRVFAFDVHGKAIQTGIGSIIVPTVNAQTEYFDLQGRKVRNPQSGLYILRQGDKVSKVLVR
;
A
#
# COMPACT_ATOMS: atom_id res chain seq x y z
N MET A 1 27.78 -43.33 2.89
CA MET A 1 26.76 -42.76 3.81
C MET A 1 25.85 -41.91 2.94
N THR A 2 24.63 -42.36 2.74
CA THR A 2 23.66 -41.71 1.90
C THR A 2 23.09 -40.51 2.67
N GLY A 3 23.49 -39.30 2.26
CA GLY A 3 22.92 -38.07 2.77
C GLY A 3 21.50 -37.92 2.24
N VAL A 4 20.54 -37.74 3.14
CA VAL A 4 19.18 -37.35 2.80
C VAL A 4 19.22 -35.83 2.50
N ALA A 5 19.17 -35.48 1.23
CA ALA A 5 18.93 -34.10 0.82
C ALA A 5 17.46 -33.75 1.16
N ILE A 6 17.27 -32.94 2.19
CA ILE A 6 15.98 -32.30 2.43
C ILE A 6 15.95 -31.09 1.49
N ALA A 7 15.26 -31.26 0.35
CA ALA A 7 14.96 -30.15 -0.53
C ALA A 7 13.95 -29.22 0.18
N PHE A 8 14.41 -28.05 0.64
CA PHE A 8 13.53 -26.96 0.98
C PHE A 8 13.10 -26.32 -0.34
N SER A 9 11.86 -26.57 -0.79
CA SER A 9 11.25 -25.71 -1.78
C SER A 9 11.04 -24.34 -1.11
N ALA A 10 11.70 -23.32 -1.62
CA ALA A 10 11.40 -21.93 -1.29
C ALA A 10 10.01 -21.58 -1.86
N ASN A 11 8.97 -22.09 -1.20
CA ASN A 11 7.65 -21.48 -1.32
C ASN A 11 7.69 -20.27 -0.38
N ALA A 12 7.64 -19.07 -0.94
CA ALA A 12 7.32 -17.88 -0.16
C ALA A 12 6.09 -18.23 0.68
N GLN A 13 6.24 -18.30 2.00
CA GLN A 13 5.11 -18.50 2.89
C GLN A 13 4.41 -17.16 2.99
N THR A 14 3.19 -17.10 2.51
CA THR A 14 2.33 -15.93 2.69
C THR A 14 1.85 -15.92 4.14
N ALA A 15 2.32 -14.97 4.95
CA ALA A 15 1.72 -14.73 6.25
C ALA A 15 0.49 -13.85 6.05
N VAL A 16 -0.60 -14.25 6.66
CA VAL A 16 -1.83 -13.47 6.70
C VAL A 16 -1.83 -12.68 8.01
N THR A 17 -1.89 -11.35 7.91
CA THR A 17 -2.00 -10.45 9.06
C THR A 17 -3.34 -9.74 9.06
N ASP A 18 -3.84 -9.44 10.27
CA ASP A 18 -5.03 -8.60 10.41
C ASP A 18 -4.78 -7.22 9.81
N ASN A 19 -5.82 -6.63 9.23
CA ASN A 19 -5.85 -5.28 8.68
C ASN A 19 -6.80 -4.41 9.52
N PRO A 20 -6.37 -3.93 10.71
CA PRO A 20 -7.21 -3.09 11.54
C PRO A 20 -7.45 -1.74 10.86
N LEU A 21 -8.71 -1.29 10.90
CA LEU A 21 -9.15 -0.03 10.34
C LEU A 21 -9.35 1.01 11.46
N PRO A 22 -9.15 2.31 11.17
CA PRO A 22 -9.50 3.38 12.10
C PRO A 22 -11.02 3.43 12.34
N ASP A 23 -11.42 4.00 13.46
CA ASP A 23 -12.82 4.01 13.92
C ASP A 23 -13.80 4.69 12.94
N TRP A 24 -13.30 5.59 12.10
CA TRP A 24 -14.11 6.27 11.08
C TRP A 24 -14.39 5.41 9.84
N ALA A 25 -13.61 4.35 9.60
CA ALA A 25 -13.71 3.54 8.39
C ALA A 25 -14.69 2.39 8.55
N PHE A 26 -15.43 2.08 7.48
CA PHE A 26 -16.29 0.92 7.43
C PHE A 26 -15.47 -0.34 7.16
N GLY A 27 -15.66 -1.39 7.95
CA GLY A 27 -14.93 -2.64 7.77
C GLY A 27 -15.55 -3.82 8.49
N GLY A 28 -15.13 -5.02 8.10
CA GLY A 28 -15.76 -6.27 8.47
C GLY A 28 -16.68 -6.80 7.37
N PHE A 29 -16.52 -6.31 6.13
CA PHE A 29 -17.20 -6.89 4.98
C PHE A 29 -16.80 -8.36 4.80
N VAL A 30 -17.79 -9.24 4.72
CA VAL A 30 -17.60 -10.68 4.57
C VAL A 30 -18.27 -11.13 3.28
N ARG A 31 -17.53 -11.84 2.43
CA ARG A 31 -18.09 -12.55 1.30
C ARG A 31 -18.86 -13.75 1.79
N PRO A 32 -20.16 -13.90 1.47
CA PRO A 32 -20.93 -15.08 1.90
C PRO A 32 -20.36 -16.36 1.27
N GLU A 33 -20.10 -17.37 2.08
CA GLU A 33 -19.46 -18.62 1.66
C GLU A 33 -20.26 -19.33 0.56
N GLY A 34 -19.60 -19.65 -0.55
CA GLY A 34 -20.17 -20.39 -1.68
C GLY A 34 -21.23 -19.63 -2.50
N VAL A 35 -21.37 -18.31 -2.31
CA VAL A 35 -22.38 -17.48 -2.97
C VAL A 35 -21.85 -16.79 -4.20
N ASN A 36 -20.67 -16.17 -4.11
CA ASN A 36 -20.08 -15.40 -5.20
C ASN A 36 -19.59 -16.29 -6.36
N PRO A 37 -19.76 -15.88 -7.61
CA PRO A 37 -20.42 -14.65 -8.08
C PRO A 37 -21.94 -14.79 -8.08
N ILE A 38 -22.68 -13.69 -7.75
CA ILE A 38 -24.14 -13.66 -7.73
C ILE A 38 -24.77 -13.40 -9.12
N ILE A 39 -24.07 -12.74 -10.02
CA ILE A 39 -24.48 -12.55 -11.42
C ILE A 39 -23.30 -12.93 -12.31
N SER A 40 -23.58 -13.73 -13.32
CA SER A 40 -22.62 -14.16 -14.37
C SER A 40 -23.22 -13.93 -15.75
N PRO A 41 -22.40 -13.87 -16.82
CA PRO A 41 -22.85 -13.79 -18.20
C PRO A 41 -23.88 -14.87 -18.54
N ASP A 42 -24.83 -14.54 -19.42
CA ASP A 42 -25.81 -15.47 -19.93
C ASP A 42 -25.87 -15.38 -21.47
N GLU A 43 -25.39 -16.41 -22.15
CA GLU A 43 -25.38 -16.48 -23.61
C GLU A 43 -26.77 -16.73 -24.22
N ALA A 44 -27.76 -17.10 -23.40
CA ALA A 44 -29.12 -17.30 -23.84
C ALA A 44 -29.95 -16.01 -23.90
N SER A 45 -29.48 -14.95 -23.20
CA SER A 45 -30.18 -13.67 -23.15
C SER A 45 -30.08 -12.89 -24.45
N VAL A 46 -31.22 -12.63 -25.07
CA VAL A 46 -31.35 -11.96 -26.37
C VAL A 46 -32.15 -10.66 -26.24
N PHE A 47 -31.71 -9.62 -26.92
CA PHE A 47 -32.34 -8.31 -26.93
C PHE A 47 -32.30 -7.71 -28.35
N TYR A 48 -33.42 -7.15 -28.81
CA TYR A 48 -33.43 -6.39 -30.07
C TYR A 48 -32.80 -5.03 -29.91
N CYS A 49 -31.56 -4.87 -30.39
CA CYS A 49 -30.81 -3.63 -30.28
C CYS A 49 -31.34 -2.57 -31.28
N PRO A 50 -31.92 -1.45 -30.82
CA PRO A 50 -32.48 -0.45 -31.74
C PRO A 50 -31.41 0.23 -32.59
N MET A 51 -30.18 0.34 -32.12
CA MET A 51 -29.07 0.96 -32.84
C MET A 51 -28.49 0.03 -33.94
N LYS A 52 -28.43 -1.29 -33.70
CA LYS A 52 -28.00 -2.27 -34.69
C LYS A 52 -29.14 -2.68 -35.64
N GLY A 53 -30.39 -2.63 -35.18
CA GLY A 53 -31.55 -3.09 -35.92
C GLY A 53 -31.66 -4.61 -36.00
N GLU A 54 -31.06 -5.33 -35.07
CA GLU A 54 -30.99 -6.78 -34.99
C GLU A 54 -31.00 -7.28 -33.54
N GLU A 55 -31.25 -8.57 -33.37
CA GLU A 55 -31.10 -9.21 -32.06
C GLU A 55 -29.64 -9.42 -31.72
N VAL A 56 -29.28 -9.12 -30.43
CA VAL A 56 -27.95 -9.29 -29.89
C VAL A 56 -28.00 -10.06 -28.58
N LYS A 57 -26.97 -10.88 -28.29
CA LYS A 57 -26.77 -11.54 -27.02
C LYS A 57 -26.14 -10.53 -26.04
N TRP A 58 -26.97 -9.72 -25.41
CA TRP A 58 -26.56 -8.47 -24.78
C TRP A 58 -25.72 -8.61 -23.50
N GLU A 59 -25.73 -9.78 -22.86
CA GLU A 59 -24.91 -10.06 -21.66
C GLU A 59 -24.09 -11.37 -21.81
N PHE A 60 -23.69 -11.67 -23.03
CA PHE A 60 -22.97 -12.91 -23.34
C PHE A 60 -21.51 -12.86 -22.94
N ALA A 61 -20.85 -11.72 -23.08
CA ALA A 61 -19.42 -11.61 -22.84
C ALA A 61 -19.10 -11.52 -21.35
N ASP A 62 -19.56 -10.47 -20.70
CA ASP A 62 -19.25 -10.17 -19.31
C ASP A 62 -20.40 -9.42 -18.64
N THR A 63 -20.52 -9.55 -17.28
CA THR A 63 -21.47 -8.83 -16.43
C THR A 63 -20.75 -8.37 -15.18
N PHE A 64 -20.65 -7.05 -14.91
CA PHE A 64 -19.78 -6.51 -13.85
C PHE A 64 -20.21 -5.09 -13.43
N ASN A 65 -19.44 -4.46 -12.56
CA ASN A 65 -19.56 -3.07 -12.15
C ASN A 65 -21.01 -2.67 -11.80
N PRO A 66 -21.55 -3.19 -10.69
CA PRO A 66 -22.95 -3.04 -10.33
C PRO A 66 -23.21 -1.83 -9.45
N ALA A 67 -24.20 -1.00 -9.79
CA ALA A 67 -24.87 -0.15 -8.82
C ALA A 67 -25.88 -0.96 -8.00
N ALA A 68 -26.26 -0.42 -6.84
CA ALA A 68 -27.35 -0.98 -6.04
C ALA A 68 -28.18 0.13 -5.40
N VAL A 69 -29.49 -0.14 -5.18
CA VAL A 69 -30.41 0.77 -4.48
C VAL A 69 -31.55 -0.03 -3.82
N VAL A 70 -32.03 0.45 -2.69
CA VAL A 70 -33.19 -0.15 -2.03
C VAL A 70 -34.50 0.48 -2.54
N LYS A 71 -35.44 -0.37 -2.93
CA LYS A 71 -36.80 0.01 -3.32
C LYS A 71 -37.81 -1.01 -2.78
N ASP A 72 -38.88 -0.56 -2.13
CA ASP A 72 -39.95 -1.41 -1.60
C ASP A 72 -39.45 -2.58 -0.73
N GLY A 73 -38.41 -2.33 0.10
CA GLY A 73 -37.81 -3.30 1.02
C GLY A 73 -36.90 -4.35 0.37
N LYS A 74 -36.66 -4.27 -0.95
CA LYS A 74 -35.73 -5.13 -1.69
C LYS A 74 -34.56 -4.36 -2.23
N ILE A 75 -33.44 -5.05 -2.50
CA ILE A 75 -32.29 -4.48 -3.18
C ILE A 75 -32.40 -4.73 -4.66
N TYR A 76 -32.26 -3.68 -5.44
CA TYR A 76 -32.16 -3.70 -6.89
C TYR A 76 -30.74 -3.46 -7.33
N ILE A 77 -30.20 -4.33 -8.19
CA ILE A 77 -28.82 -4.31 -8.64
C ILE A 77 -28.84 -4.00 -10.15
N LEU A 78 -28.21 -2.87 -10.51
CA LEU A 78 -28.06 -2.46 -11.90
C LEU A 78 -26.63 -2.76 -12.32
N TYR A 79 -26.43 -3.74 -13.19
CA TYR A 79 -25.10 -4.21 -13.56
C TYR A 79 -24.79 -3.94 -15.04
N ARG A 80 -23.53 -3.57 -15.33
CA ARG A 80 -23.02 -3.49 -16.71
C ARG A 80 -22.98 -4.87 -17.33
N ALA A 81 -23.38 -4.96 -18.60
CA ALA A 81 -23.37 -6.17 -19.41
C ALA A 81 -22.85 -5.90 -20.81
N GLU A 82 -22.07 -6.81 -21.38
CA GLU A 82 -21.40 -6.66 -22.67
C GLU A 82 -21.73 -7.80 -23.62
N ASP A 83 -21.86 -7.48 -24.94
CA ASP A 83 -22.49 -8.34 -25.93
C ASP A 83 -21.53 -9.24 -26.72
N ASP A 84 -20.30 -8.85 -27.01
CA ASP A 84 -19.44 -9.60 -27.96
C ASP A 84 -18.15 -10.13 -27.33
N PRO A 85 -18.08 -11.44 -26.99
CA PRO A 85 -16.87 -12.01 -26.40
C PRO A 85 -15.67 -12.08 -27.36
N LYS A 86 -15.89 -11.87 -28.67
CA LYS A 86 -14.82 -11.89 -29.69
C LYS A 86 -14.19 -10.51 -29.87
N ALA A 87 -14.89 -9.44 -29.51
CA ALA A 87 -14.32 -8.10 -29.51
C ALA A 87 -13.40 -7.93 -28.31
N GLY A 88 -12.27 -7.25 -28.51
CA GLY A 88 -11.41 -6.84 -27.40
C GLY A 88 -12.07 -5.76 -26.53
N ILE A 89 -11.47 -5.49 -25.37
CA ILE A 89 -11.89 -4.42 -24.45
C ILE A 89 -12.03 -3.10 -25.24
N GLY A 90 -13.18 -2.40 -25.04
CA GLY A 90 -13.53 -1.16 -25.75
C GLY A 90 -14.13 -1.34 -27.13
N GLY A 91 -14.18 -2.56 -27.68
CA GLY A 91 -14.86 -2.88 -28.94
C GLY A 91 -16.30 -3.40 -28.78
N ARG A 92 -16.73 -3.66 -27.54
CA ARG A 92 -18.07 -4.17 -27.18
C ARG A 92 -19.07 -3.04 -26.99
N THR A 93 -20.35 -3.37 -26.94
CA THR A 93 -21.40 -2.41 -26.57
C THR A 93 -21.93 -2.75 -25.19
N SER A 94 -21.73 -1.84 -24.23
CA SER A 94 -22.18 -1.98 -22.86
C SER A 94 -23.64 -1.54 -22.68
N ARG A 95 -24.38 -2.26 -21.85
CA ARG A 95 -25.77 -1.98 -21.46
C ARG A 95 -25.95 -2.27 -19.98
N ILE A 96 -27.04 -1.81 -19.38
CA ILE A 96 -27.32 -2.02 -17.97
C ILE A 96 -28.50 -3.00 -17.83
N GLY A 97 -28.24 -4.09 -17.13
CA GLY A 97 -29.25 -5.05 -16.68
C GLY A 97 -29.81 -4.69 -15.30
N LEU A 98 -30.88 -5.37 -14.89
CA LEU A 98 -31.51 -5.19 -13.59
C LEU A 98 -31.74 -6.56 -12.94
N ALA A 99 -31.35 -6.68 -11.68
CA ALA A 99 -31.68 -7.84 -10.84
C ALA A 99 -32.31 -7.38 -9.52
N GLU A 100 -33.03 -8.27 -8.87
CA GLU A 100 -33.71 -8.05 -7.59
C GLU A 100 -33.29 -9.09 -6.57
N SER A 101 -33.10 -8.66 -5.31
CA SER A 101 -32.79 -9.53 -4.18
C SER A 101 -33.54 -9.08 -2.93
N SER A 102 -34.23 -10.02 -2.29
CA SER A 102 -34.94 -9.78 -1.03
C SER A 102 -34.01 -9.78 0.18
N ASP A 103 -33.00 -10.66 0.16
CA ASP A 103 -32.02 -10.86 1.26
C ASP A 103 -30.69 -10.13 1.04
N GLY A 104 -30.50 -9.58 -0.17
CA GLY A 104 -29.27 -8.88 -0.56
C GLY A 104 -28.13 -9.80 -1.05
N ILE A 105 -28.35 -11.11 -1.09
CA ILE A 105 -27.33 -12.13 -1.40
C ILE A 105 -27.80 -13.03 -2.54
N THR A 106 -29.06 -13.47 -2.49
CA THR A 106 -29.66 -14.34 -3.49
C THR A 106 -30.39 -13.50 -4.54
N ILE A 107 -30.15 -13.77 -5.82
CA ILE A 107 -30.90 -13.13 -6.90
C ILE A 107 -32.25 -13.81 -7.07
N ASP A 108 -33.33 -13.11 -6.71
CA ASP A 108 -34.70 -13.60 -6.84
C ASP A 108 -35.23 -13.49 -8.27
N TRP A 109 -34.80 -12.44 -8.98
CA TRP A 109 -35.22 -12.15 -10.32
C TRP A 109 -34.15 -11.36 -11.08
N ARG A 110 -34.09 -11.57 -12.40
CA ARG A 110 -33.18 -10.86 -13.32
C ARG A 110 -33.94 -10.50 -14.60
N SER A 111 -33.78 -9.29 -15.11
CA SER A 111 -34.43 -8.83 -16.32
C SER A 111 -33.93 -9.59 -17.55
N ALA A 112 -34.87 -10.03 -18.43
CA ALA A 112 -34.52 -10.73 -19.67
C ALA A 112 -33.88 -9.82 -20.73
N THR A 113 -34.06 -8.49 -20.59
CA THR A 113 -33.54 -7.48 -21.51
C THR A 113 -32.92 -6.35 -20.71
N PRO A 114 -31.97 -5.59 -21.29
CA PRO A 114 -31.38 -4.45 -20.59
C PRO A 114 -32.45 -3.40 -20.29
N VAL A 115 -32.36 -2.77 -19.13
CA VAL A 115 -33.25 -1.65 -18.71
C VAL A 115 -32.71 -0.29 -19.11
N PHE A 116 -31.40 -0.22 -19.45
CA PHE A 116 -30.77 1.00 -19.90
C PHE A 116 -29.70 0.70 -20.98
N TYR A 117 -29.82 1.34 -22.13
CA TYR A 117 -29.02 1.01 -23.31
C TYR A 117 -29.02 2.18 -24.30
N PRO A 118 -28.07 2.25 -25.26
CA PRO A 118 -28.13 3.22 -26.35
C PRO A 118 -29.37 3.02 -27.21
N ASP A 119 -30.16 4.07 -27.34
CA ASP A 119 -31.38 4.12 -28.15
C ASP A 119 -31.23 5.09 -29.36
N LYS A 120 -32.33 5.42 -30.05
CA LYS A 120 -32.29 6.33 -31.22
C LYS A 120 -32.35 7.80 -30.87
N THR A 121 -32.31 8.19 -29.60
CA THR A 121 -32.24 9.60 -29.16
C THR A 121 -30.93 10.27 -29.60
N GLU A 122 -30.93 11.58 -29.68
CA GLU A 122 -29.71 12.33 -30.02
C GLU A 122 -28.63 12.19 -28.94
N ILE A 123 -29.01 12.03 -27.67
CA ILE A 123 -28.10 11.77 -26.56
C ILE A 123 -27.33 10.47 -26.80
N SER A 124 -28.05 9.37 -27.08
CA SER A 124 -27.43 8.06 -27.33
C SER A 124 -26.56 8.08 -28.58
N LYS A 125 -26.99 8.70 -29.68
CA LYS A 125 -26.19 8.80 -30.90
C LYS A 125 -24.88 9.56 -30.71
N THR A 126 -24.92 10.62 -29.90
CA THR A 126 -23.80 11.55 -29.70
C THR A 126 -22.82 11.02 -28.68
N TYR A 127 -23.30 10.48 -27.54
CA TYR A 127 -22.50 10.25 -26.36
C TYR A 127 -22.32 8.75 -26.01
N GLU A 128 -23.20 7.85 -26.47
CA GLU A 128 -23.19 6.45 -26.06
C GLU A 128 -22.82 5.46 -27.19
N TRP A 129 -23.09 5.79 -28.45
CA TRP A 129 -22.89 4.87 -29.56
C TRP A 129 -21.47 5.00 -30.14
N LYS A 130 -20.68 3.87 -30.31
CA LYS A 130 -21.05 2.44 -30.17
C LYS A 130 -20.70 1.82 -28.81
N GLY A 131 -19.91 2.45 -27.96
CA GLY A 131 -19.41 1.86 -26.72
C GLY A 131 -20.50 1.50 -25.72
N GLY A 132 -21.49 2.35 -25.55
CA GLY A 132 -22.65 2.03 -24.73
C GLY A 132 -22.77 2.84 -23.45
N CYS A 133 -23.48 2.25 -22.50
CA CYS A 133 -23.73 2.77 -21.16
C CYS A 133 -22.98 1.89 -20.17
N GLU A 134 -22.04 2.48 -19.38
CA GLU A 134 -21.11 1.75 -18.53
C GLU A 134 -21.21 2.22 -17.08
N ASP A 135 -20.82 1.37 -16.17
CA ASP A 135 -20.43 1.65 -14.78
C ASP A 135 -21.45 2.56 -14.04
N PRO A 136 -22.69 2.06 -13.80
CA PRO A 136 -23.76 2.84 -13.17
C PRO A 136 -23.50 3.02 -11.67
N ARG A 137 -23.89 4.18 -11.12
CA ARG A 137 -24.05 4.42 -9.68
C ARG A 137 -25.42 5.05 -9.47
N VAL A 138 -26.20 4.55 -8.51
CA VAL A 138 -27.59 4.96 -8.32
C VAL A 138 -27.82 5.41 -6.88
N VAL A 139 -28.52 6.53 -6.74
CA VAL A 139 -29.01 7.02 -5.45
C VAL A 139 -30.52 7.25 -5.50
N ALA A 140 -31.20 6.99 -4.41
CA ALA A 140 -32.57 7.46 -4.22
C ALA A 140 -32.56 8.92 -3.77
N ALA A 141 -33.48 9.74 -4.26
CA ALA A 141 -33.65 11.13 -3.87
C ALA A 141 -35.14 11.44 -3.63
N ASP A 142 -35.45 12.14 -2.54
CA ASP A 142 -36.82 12.59 -2.28
C ASP A 142 -37.02 14.01 -2.87
N ILE A 143 -37.70 14.10 -4.02
CA ILE A 143 -37.95 15.32 -4.78
C ILE A 143 -39.46 15.53 -4.86
N ASP A 144 -39.94 16.67 -4.38
CA ASP A 144 -41.37 17.06 -4.40
C ASP A 144 -42.32 15.99 -3.86
N GLY A 145 -41.89 15.28 -2.80
CA GLY A 145 -42.66 14.25 -2.13
C GLY A 145 -42.72 12.90 -2.86
N LYS A 146 -41.89 12.72 -3.88
CA LYS A 146 -41.70 11.44 -4.60
C LYS A 146 -40.26 10.95 -4.47
N THR A 147 -40.08 9.65 -4.45
CA THR A 147 -38.76 9.06 -4.60
C THR A 147 -38.40 8.98 -6.08
N VAL A 148 -37.29 9.60 -6.45
CA VAL A 148 -36.68 9.56 -7.77
C VAL A 148 -35.31 8.85 -7.65
N TYR A 149 -35.00 7.94 -8.55
CA TYR A 149 -33.69 7.31 -8.64
C TYR A 149 -32.84 8.07 -9.63
N VAL A 150 -31.69 8.52 -9.20
CA VAL A 150 -30.71 9.24 -10.01
C VAL A 150 -29.53 8.34 -10.26
N MET A 151 -29.24 8.08 -11.54
CA MET A 151 -28.10 7.29 -11.99
C MET A 151 -27.05 8.21 -12.59
N THR A 152 -25.83 8.14 -12.07
CA THR A 152 -24.64 8.58 -12.78
C THR A 152 -24.03 7.38 -13.50
N TYR A 153 -23.61 7.55 -14.75
CA TYR A 153 -23.06 6.47 -15.57
C TYR A 153 -22.04 7.01 -16.57
N THR A 154 -21.21 6.14 -17.11
CA THR A 154 -20.30 6.49 -18.20
C THR A 154 -20.99 6.28 -19.54
N SER A 155 -21.21 7.37 -20.29
CA SER A 155 -21.59 7.29 -21.70
C SER A 155 -20.33 7.19 -22.55
N TRP A 156 -20.20 6.11 -23.32
CA TRP A 156 -19.01 5.79 -24.11
C TRP A 156 -19.33 5.70 -25.61
N ASN A 157 -18.79 6.63 -26.39
CA ASN A 157 -19.01 6.66 -27.84
C ASN A 157 -17.82 6.16 -28.67
N ASN A 158 -16.92 5.35 -28.06
CA ASN A 158 -15.65 4.90 -28.61
C ASN A 158 -14.64 6.01 -28.90
N SER A 159 -14.83 7.21 -28.33
CA SER A 159 -13.93 8.33 -28.48
C SER A 159 -13.63 9.01 -27.14
N ILE A 160 -14.67 9.47 -26.43
CA ILE A 160 -14.54 10.17 -25.16
C ILE A 160 -15.54 9.58 -24.16
N PRO A 161 -15.09 8.98 -23.04
CA PRO A 161 -15.99 8.62 -21.95
C PRO A 161 -16.47 9.88 -21.24
N ARG A 162 -17.76 9.97 -20.94
CA ARG A 162 -18.31 11.11 -20.21
C ARG A 162 -19.18 10.65 -19.06
N LEU A 163 -18.99 11.26 -17.90
CA LEU A 163 -19.91 11.11 -16.78
C LEU A 163 -21.25 11.73 -17.16
N SER A 164 -22.29 10.93 -17.20
CA SER A 164 -23.63 11.29 -17.64
C SER A 164 -24.67 10.98 -16.59
N VAL A 165 -25.86 11.58 -16.71
CA VAL A 165 -26.95 11.49 -15.74
C VAL A 165 -28.23 10.98 -16.39
N ALA A 166 -28.93 10.12 -15.65
CA ALA A 166 -30.30 9.69 -15.97
C ALA A 166 -31.16 9.58 -14.70
N THR A 167 -32.46 9.70 -14.83
CA THR A 167 -33.44 9.56 -13.72
C THR A 167 -34.52 8.55 -14.04
N SER A 168 -35.07 7.92 -12.99
CA SER A 168 -36.19 6.97 -13.08
C SER A 168 -37.07 7.04 -11.84
N GLU A 169 -38.37 6.79 -11.98
CA GLU A 169 -39.27 6.58 -10.83
C GLU A 169 -39.45 5.08 -10.49
N ASN A 170 -39.01 4.15 -11.39
CA ASN A 170 -39.29 2.73 -11.25
C ASN A 170 -38.12 1.78 -11.49
N LEU A 171 -36.92 2.28 -11.87
CA LEU A 171 -35.67 1.57 -12.21
C LEU A 171 -35.69 0.84 -13.57
N THR A 172 -36.79 0.88 -14.32
CA THR A 172 -36.94 0.22 -15.61
C THR A 172 -37.08 1.19 -16.78
N GLU A 173 -37.65 2.36 -16.52
CA GLU A 173 -37.83 3.42 -17.49
C GLU A 173 -36.99 4.64 -17.08
N TRP A 174 -36.10 5.08 -17.95
CA TRP A 174 -35.12 6.10 -17.65
C TRP A 174 -35.20 7.31 -18.58
N THR A 175 -35.09 8.47 -17.99
CA THR A 175 -34.91 9.73 -18.73
C THR A 175 -33.44 10.10 -18.77
N LYS A 176 -32.82 10.20 -19.94
CA LYS A 176 -31.42 10.55 -20.15
C LYS A 176 -31.24 12.06 -20.25
N TYR A 177 -30.22 12.62 -19.61
CA TYR A 177 -29.86 14.03 -19.66
C TYR A 177 -28.52 14.28 -20.38
N GLY A 178 -27.73 13.24 -20.61
CA GLY A 178 -26.40 13.36 -21.22
C GLY A 178 -25.32 13.74 -20.19
N PRO A 179 -24.19 14.32 -20.64
CA PRO A 179 -23.04 14.61 -19.79
C PRO A 179 -23.37 15.54 -18.62
N ALA A 180 -22.97 15.19 -17.41
CA ALA A 180 -23.25 15.92 -16.18
C ALA A 180 -22.72 17.37 -16.18
N PHE A 181 -21.64 17.62 -16.91
CA PHE A 181 -20.98 18.95 -17.00
C PHE A 181 -21.24 19.69 -18.30
N LEU A 182 -22.31 19.30 -19.03
CA LEU A 182 -22.61 19.83 -20.37
C LEU A 182 -22.68 21.37 -20.41
N ASP A 183 -23.35 21.97 -19.43
CA ASP A 183 -23.60 23.43 -19.39
C ASP A 183 -22.63 24.16 -18.42
N ALA A 184 -21.79 23.42 -17.67
CA ALA A 184 -20.91 24.01 -16.68
C ALA A 184 -19.89 24.96 -17.31
N TYR A 185 -19.80 26.19 -16.76
CA TYR A 185 -18.88 27.23 -17.23
C TYR A 185 -19.04 27.49 -18.75
N GLU A 186 -20.29 27.69 -19.20
CA GLU A 186 -20.63 27.93 -20.60
C GLU A 186 -20.19 26.79 -21.55
N GLY A 187 -20.24 25.54 -21.07
CA GLY A 187 -19.88 24.36 -21.84
C GLY A 187 -18.39 24.05 -21.90
N LYS A 188 -17.57 24.66 -21.03
CA LYS A 188 -16.11 24.42 -20.95
C LYS A 188 -15.76 22.93 -20.80
N TYR A 189 -16.59 22.17 -20.09
CA TYR A 189 -16.33 20.77 -19.74
C TYR A 189 -17.21 19.76 -20.49
N LYS A 190 -17.96 20.20 -21.54
CA LYS A 190 -18.85 19.32 -22.31
C LYS A 190 -18.15 18.11 -22.96
N ASP A 191 -16.87 18.26 -23.32
CA ASP A 191 -16.05 17.23 -23.96
C ASP A 191 -14.94 16.71 -23.03
N LEU A 192 -15.06 16.93 -21.73
CA LEU A 192 -14.14 16.39 -20.74
C LEU A 192 -14.27 14.87 -20.67
N GLY A 193 -13.16 14.15 -20.93
CA GLY A 193 -13.09 12.71 -20.65
C GLY A 193 -13.11 12.49 -19.13
N CYS A 194 -14.20 11.90 -18.63
CA CYS A 194 -14.39 11.66 -17.20
C CYS A 194 -15.42 10.56 -16.95
N LYS A 195 -15.35 9.95 -15.78
CA LYS A 195 -16.31 8.94 -15.29
C LYS A 195 -16.42 8.95 -13.77
N SER A 196 -17.19 8.00 -13.25
CA SER A 196 -17.26 7.62 -11.82
C SER A 196 -17.72 8.73 -10.90
N GLY A 197 -19.04 8.92 -10.81
CA GLY A 197 -19.68 9.90 -9.95
C GLY A 197 -20.30 9.31 -8.70
N SER A 198 -19.76 9.62 -7.51
CA SER A 198 -20.24 9.22 -6.19
C SER A 198 -21.02 10.36 -5.54
N VAL A 199 -22.35 10.34 -5.67
CA VAL A 199 -23.22 11.34 -5.03
C VAL A 199 -23.21 11.13 -3.51
N VAL A 200 -23.17 12.24 -2.75
CA VAL A 200 -23.20 12.19 -1.28
C VAL A 200 -24.59 11.83 -0.79
N THR A 201 -24.67 10.85 0.12
CA THR A 201 -25.90 10.32 0.71
C THR A 201 -25.88 10.39 2.24
N GLU A 202 -27.04 10.28 2.83
CA GLU A 202 -27.23 10.07 4.28
C GLU A 202 -28.21 8.92 4.54
N ILE A 203 -28.21 8.39 5.76
CA ILE A 203 -29.27 7.49 6.23
C ILE A 203 -30.35 8.32 6.90
N LYS A 204 -31.51 8.38 6.26
CA LYS A 204 -32.68 9.10 6.74
C LYS A 204 -33.86 8.14 6.85
N ASP A 205 -34.45 8.04 8.03
CA ASP A 205 -35.56 7.13 8.32
C ASP A 205 -35.29 5.66 7.90
N GLY A 206 -34.04 5.19 8.08
CA GLY A 206 -33.58 3.85 7.69
C GLY A 206 -33.36 3.66 6.20
N ARG A 207 -33.41 4.72 5.39
CA ARG A 207 -33.18 4.72 3.93
C ARG A 207 -31.94 5.52 3.58
N GLN A 208 -31.15 5.00 2.67
CA GLN A 208 -30.04 5.75 2.07
C GLN A 208 -30.57 6.66 0.96
N VAL A 209 -30.42 7.96 1.13
CA VAL A 209 -30.93 8.97 0.19
C VAL A 209 -29.87 10.05 -0.11
N ALA A 210 -29.96 10.66 -1.28
CA ALA A 210 -29.10 11.80 -1.64
C ALA A 210 -29.28 12.95 -0.64
N ALA A 211 -28.19 13.52 -0.16
CA ALA A 211 -28.16 14.56 0.86
C ALA A 211 -27.54 15.86 0.37
N LYS A 212 -28.01 16.99 0.92
CA LYS A 212 -27.41 18.29 0.69
C LYS A 212 -26.40 18.62 1.79
N VAL A 213 -25.21 19.01 1.38
CA VAL A 213 -24.17 19.57 2.25
C VAL A 213 -24.01 21.04 1.90
N ASN A 214 -24.10 21.92 2.90
CA ASN A 214 -24.08 23.37 2.71
C ASN A 214 -25.12 23.89 1.68
N GLY A 215 -26.29 23.24 1.61
CA GLY A 215 -27.39 23.61 0.76
C GLY A 215 -27.34 23.09 -0.68
N LYS A 216 -26.31 22.40 -1.09
CA LYS A 216 -26.12 21.80 -2.42
C LYS A 216 -26.00 20.27 -2.33
N TYR A 217 -26.44 19.55 -3.35
CA TYR A 217 -26.01 18.18 -3.56
C TYR A 217 -24.55 18.20 -3.99
N LEU A 218 -23.75 17.27 -3.44
CA LEU A 218 -22.34 17.11 -3.78
C LEU A 218 -22.10 15.74 -4.43
N MET A 219 -21.14 15.70 -5.33
CA MET A 219 -20.68 14.48 -5.99
C MET A 219 -19.16 14.49 -6.06
N TYR A 220 -18.51 13.51 -5.43
CA TYR A 220 -17.12 13.21 -5.74
C TYR A 220 -17.09 12.45 -7.06
N TRP A 221 -16.14 12.77 -7.94
CA TRP A 221 -16.07 12.17 -9.27
C TRP A 221 -14.65 12.09 -9.79
N GLY A 222 -14.42 11.21 -10.73
CA GLY A 222 -13.16 11.13 -11.47
C GLY A 222 -12.50 9.78 -11.44
N GLU A 223 -11.63 9.62 -12.41
CA GLU A 223 -10.69 8.54 -12.62
C GLU A 223 -9.28 9.13 -12.67
N THR A 224 -8.27 8.45 -12.14
CA THR A 224 -6.89 8.94 -11.93
C THR A 224 -6.76 9.92 -10.76
N ALA A 225 -7.58 10.94 -10.70
CA ALA A 225 -7.73 11.83 -9.55
C ALA A 225 -9.20 11.99 -9.20
N VAL A 226 -9.50 12.31 -7.95
CA VAL A 226 -10.85 12.58 -7.46
C VAL A 226 -11.05 14.08 -7.33
N TYR A 227 -12.19 14.53 -7.82
CA TYR A 227 -12.65 15.91 -7.84
C TYR A 227 -13.99 16.06 -7.10
N LEU A 228 -14.48 17.27 -6.93
CA LEU A 228 -15.80 17.57 -6.37
C LEU A 228 -16.65 18.37 -7.37
N ALA A 229 -17.94 18.09 -7.42
CA ALA A 229 -18.93 18.87 -8.12
C ALA A 229 -20.14 19.14 -7.24
N SER A 230 -20.89 20.20 -7.52
CA SER A 230 -22.13 20.55 -6.84
C SER A 230 -23.30 20.68 -7.80
N SER A 231 -24.51 20.42 -7.29
CA SER A 231 -25.78 20.57 -8.04
C SER A 231 -26.92 21.07 -7.15
N ASP A 232 -27.90 21.72 -7.75
CA ASP A 232 -29.14 22.08 -7.09
C ASP A 232 -30.23 21.02 -7.26
N ASP A 233 -30.15 20.21 -8.34
CA ASP A 233 -31.23 19.36 -8.85
C ASP A 233 -30.80 17.88 -9.10
N LEU A 234 -29.53 17.50 -8.85
CA LEU A 234 -28.94 16.20 -9.13
C LEU A 234 -28.77 15.87 -10.63
N ILE A 235 -29.12 16.77 -11.53
CA ILE A 235 -29.06 16.60 -12.98
C ILE A 235 -27.91 17.41 -13.57
N HIS A 236 -27.90 18.73 -13.26
CA HIS A 236 -26.92 19.68 -13.77
C HIS A 236 -25.82 19.87 -12.72
N TRP A 237 -24.60 19.48 -13.05
CA TRP A 237 -23.47 19.50 -12.13
C TRP A 237 -22.43 20.55 -12.53
N THR A 238 -21.87 21.22 -11.54
CA THR A 238 -20.79 22.19 -11.74
C THR A 238 -19.54 21.68 -11.01
N PRO A 239 -18.48 21.29 -11.74
CA PRO A 239 -17.23 20.82 -11.12
C PRO A 239 -16.50 21.98 -10.45
N LEU A 240 -15.87 21.72 -9.31
CA LEU A 240 -15.14 22.72 -8.54
C LEU A 240 -13.82 23.07 -9.21
N GLN A 241 -13.51 24.36 -9.27
CA GLN A 241 -12.25 24.89 -9.79
C GLN A 241 -11.41 25.52 -8.66
N ASN A 242 -10.10 25.48 -8.83
CA ASN A 242 -9.15 26.26 -8.02
C ASN A 242 -9.16 27.75 -8.48
N GLN A 243 -8.32 28.57 -7.84
CA GLN A 243 -8.21 30.01 -8.13
C GLN A 243 -7.75 30.29 -9.57
N ASP A 244 -7.05 29.35 -10.21
CA ASP A 244 -6.60 29.47 -11.61
C ASP A 244 -7.64 29.01 -12.63
N GLY A 245 -8.84 28.63 -12.20
CA GLY A 245 -9.89 28.09 -13.06
C GLY A 245 -9.63 26.68 -13.59
N LYS A 246 -8.73 25.92 -12.95
CA LYS A 246 -8.49 24.49 -13.20
C LYS A 246 -9.32 23.65 -12.24
N LEU A 247 -9.60 22.40 -12.62
CA LEU A 247 -10.25 21.45 -11.72
C LEU A 247 -9.42 21.27 -10.45
N LEU A 248 -10.08 21.28 -9.28
CA LEU A 248 -9.44 21.07 -7.99
C LEU A 248 -9.33 19.57 -7.70
N GLU A 249 -8.11 19.05 -7.75
CA GLU A 249 -7.81 17.66 -7.39
C GLU A 249 -7.80 17.50 -5.87
N LEU A 250 -8.54 16.52 -5.35
CA LEU A 250 -8.66 16.25 -3.91
C LEU A 250 -7.77 15.10 -3.44
N ILE A 251 -7.82 13.97 -4.16
CA ILE A 251 -6.90 12.86 -3.93
C ILE A 251 -6.34 12.37 -5.27
N LYS A 252 -5.13 11.83 -5.22
CA LYS A 252 -4.38 11.28 -6.36
C LYS A 252 -3.75 9.95 -6.02
N PRO A 253 -3.23 9.22 -7.01
CA PRO A 253 -2.38 8.05 -6.79
C PRO A 253 -1.24 8.34 -5.83
N ARG A 254 -0.90 7.37 -4.98
CA ARG A 254 0.20 7.45 -4.01
C ARG A 254 1.24 6.39 -4.31
N LYS A 255 2.46 6.80 -4.60
CA LYS A 255 3.57 5.88 -4.84
C LYS A 255 3.79 4.98 -3.62
N GLY A 256 3.96 3.67 -3.85
CA GLY A 256 4.16 2.67 -2.80
C GLY A 256 2.89 2.16 -2.13
N TYR A 257 1.72 2.67 -2.51
CA TYR A 257 0.43 2.24 -1.98
C TYR A 257 -0.37 1.46 -3.02
N PHE A 258 -1.41 0.73 -2.59
CA PHE A 258 -2.28 -0.06 -3.48
C PHE A 258 -2.96 0.78 -4.58
N ASP A 259 -3.02 2.08 -4.41
CA ASP A 259 -3.62 3.06 -5.31
C ASP A 259 -2.57 3.89 -6.08
N SER A 260 -1.42 3.31 -6.37
CA SER A 260 -0.26 4.00 -6.94
C SER A 260 -0.37 4.38 -8.42
N ASN A 261 -1.29 3.77 -9.16
CA ASN A 261 -1.51 4.07 -10.58
C ASN A 261 -2.76 4.91 -10.82
N LEU A 262 -3.84 4.66 -10.06
CA LEU A 262 -5.13 5.27 -10.28
C LEU A 262 -5.94 5.33 -8.99
N THR A 263 -6.73 6.40 -8.84
CA THR A 263 -7.82 6.52 -7.85
C THR A 263 -9.11 6.84 -8.59
N GLU A 264 -10.16 6.05 -8.37
CA GLU A 264 -11.44 6.19 -9.07
C GLU A 264 -12.60 6.09 -8.07
N CYS A 265 -13.56 7.01 -8.14
CA CYS A 265 -14.70 6.99 -7.23
C CYS A 265 -15.48 5.68 -7.31
N GLY A 266 -15.84 5.14 -6.14
CA GLY A 266 -16.61 3.91 -5.98
C GLY A 266 -18.13 4.18 -5.87
N PRO A 267 -18.81 3.52 -4.93
CA PRO A 267 -20.25 3.71 -4.68
C PRO A 267 -20.55 5.12 -4.14
N PRO A 268 -21.84 5.51 -4.02
CA PRO A 268 -22.25 6.75 -3.41
C PRO A 268 -21.58 7.00 -2.06
N ALA A 269 -21.06 8.21 -1.85
CA ALA A 269 -20.43 8.63 -0.60
C ALA A 269 -21.47 8.77 0.53
N ILE A 270 -21.05 8.64 1.78
CA ILE A 270 -21.94 8.57 2.93
C ILE A 270 -21.56 9.62 3.97
N ILE A 271 -22.54 10.39 4.45
CA ILE A 271 -22.37 11.23 5.63
C ILE A 271 -22.39 10.34 6.87
N THR A 272 -21.32 10.41 7.66
CA THR A 272 -21.16 9.74 8.95
C THR A 272 -20.99 10.78 10.06
N GLU A 273 -20.94 10.34 11.31
CA GLU A 273 -20.62 11.22 12.45
C GLU A 273 -19.20 11.82 12.37
N ASN A 274 -18.28 11.19 11.64
CA ASN A 274 -16.89 11.62 11.48
C ASN A 274 -16.66 12.56 10.28
N GLY A 275 -17.63 12.65 9.35
CA GLY A 275 -17.50 13.44 8.12
C GLY A 275 -18.14 12.77 6.91
N ILE A 276 -17.68 13.09 5.71
CA ILE A 276 -18.14 12.47 4.48
C ILE A 276 -17.16 11.35 4.11
N LEU A 277 -17.66 10.13 4.14
CA LEU A 277 -16.88 8.93 3.79
C LEU A 277 -17.06 8.61 2.30
N LEU A 278 -15.98 8.68 1.54
CA LEU A 278 -15.91 8.23 0.16
C LEU A 278 -15.19 6.91 0.06
N PHE A 279 -15.83 5.94 -0.59
CA PHE A 279 -15.21 4.70 -1.03
C PHE A 279 -14.65 4.89 -2.44
N TYR A 280 -13.46 4.36 -2.70
CA TYR A 280 -12.83 4.50 -4.02
C TYR A 280 -12.10 3.22 -4.44
N ASN A 281 -11.95 3.04 -5.74
CA ASN A 281 -11.14 1.99 -6.33
C ASN A 281 -9.72 2.51 -6.55
N GLY A 282 -8.72 1.80 -6.02
CA GLY A 282 -7.32 2.06 -6.27
C GLY A 282 -6.74 1.01 -7.21
N LYS A 283 -5.93 1.42 -8.18
CA LYS A 283 -5.18 0.51 -9.04
C LYS A 283 -3.71 0.56 -8.68
N ASN A 284 -3.11 -0.62 -8.49
CA ASN A 284 -1.69 -0.73 -8.24
C ASN A 284 -0.87 -0.56 -9.54
N ASP A 285 0.24 0.17 -9.48
CA ASP A 285 1.22 0.22 -10.57
C ASP A 285 2.03 -1.08 -10.63
N GLY A 286 2.32 -1.55 -11.85
CA GLY A 286 3.18 -2.72 -12.06
C GLY A 286 4.68 -2.40 -12.04
N GLY A 287 5.05 -1.13 -11.92
CA GLY A 287 6.42 -0.65 -11.94
C GLY A 287 6.97 -0.30 -10.54
N SER A 288 8.03 0.49 -10.51
CA SER A 288 8.71 0.92 -9.28
C SER A 288 7.88 1.86 -8.38
N SER A 289 6.75 2.34 -8.87
CA SER A 289 5.81 3.16 -8.09
C SER A 289 4.74 2.33 -7.39
N GLY A 290 4.61 1.03 -7.69
CA GLY A 290 3.59 0.16 -7.15
C GLY A 290 3.80 -0.27 -5.71
N CYS A 291 2.71 -0.67 -5.05
CA CYS A 291 2.76 -1.44 -3.81
C CYS A 291 3.06 -2.90 -4.15
N MET A 292 4.08 -3.44 -3.52
CA MET A 292 4.54 -4.82 -3.80
C MET A 292 3.68 -5.89 -3.12
N ASP A 293 2.82 -5.50 -2.17
CA ASP A 293 1.87 -6.42 -1.53
C ASP A 293 0.69 -6.80 -2.43
N TYR A 294 0.66 -6.22 -3.64
CA TYR A 294 -0.34 -6.49 -4.67
C TYR A 294 0.34 -6.73 -6.01
N PRO A 295 -0.14 -7.67 -6.82
CA PRO A 295 0.27 -7.79 -8.22
C PRO A 295 0.11 -6.45 -8.96
N GLY A 296 0.97 -6.19 -9.94
CA GLY A 296 0.81 -5.04 -10.82
C GLY A 296 -0.55 -5.05 -11.50
N SER A 297 -1.17 -3.90 -11.67
CA SER A 297 -2.52 -3.73 -12.22
C SER A 297 -3.69 -4.25 -11.38
N THR A 298 -3.45 -4.75 -10.16
CA THR A 298 -4.52 -5.12 -9.22
C THR A 298 -5.40 -3.92 -8.88
N TYR A 299 -6.73 -4.11 -8.92
CA TYR A 299 -7.68 -3.17 -8.35
C TYR A 299 -8.13 -3.64 -6.96
N ALA A 300 -8.04 -2.73 -5.99
CA ALA A 300 -8.49 -2.95 -4.62
C ALA A 300 -9.15 -1.68 -4.08
N ALA A 301 -10.01 -1.80 -3.08
CA ALA A 301 -10.82 -0.69 -2.63
C ALA A 301 -10.26 0.01 -1.38
N GLY A 302 -10.29 1.34 -1.39
CA GLY A 302 -9.91 2.23 -0.30
C GLY A 302 -11.05 3.08 0.22
N GLN A 303 -10.78 3.78 1.31
CA GLN A 303 -11.70 4.76 1.89
C GLN A 303 -10.93 6.03 2.22
N VAL A 304 -11.60 7.16 2.08
CA VAL A 304 -11.10 8.49 2.45
C VAL A 304 -12.20 9.27 3.15
N LEU A 305 -11.85 9.93 4.24
CA LEU A 305 -12.74 10.77 5.03
C LEU A 305 -12.50 12.24 4.71
N PHE A 306 -13.57 12.95 4.35
CA PHE A 306 -13.58 14.40 4.13
C PHE A 306 -14.31 15.14 5.24
N ASP A 307 -13.92 16.38 5.50
CA ASP A 307 -14.57 17.27 6.47
C ASP A 307 -16.00 17.65 5.97
N ILE A 308 -17.00 17.50 6.84
CA ILE A 308 -18.40 17.80 6.49
C ILE A 308 -18.63 19.30 6.23
N ASN A 309 -17.88 20.18 6.90
CA ASN A 309 -17.99 21.63 6.74
C ASN A 309 -17.15 22.17 5.58
N GLU A 310 -16.04 21.47 5.28
CA GLU A 310 -15.13 21.76 4.17
C GLU A 310 -14.93 20.50 3.31
N PRO A 311 -15.90 20.12 2.43
CA PRO A 311 -15.90 18.84 1.70
C PRO A 311 -14.73 18.63 0.72
N THR A 312 -13.86 19.61 0.58
CA THR A 312 -12.61 19.52 -0.19
C THR A 312 -11.42 19.09 0.66
N LYS A 313 -11.54 19.15 1.99
CA LYS A 313 -10.48 18.84 2.91
C LYS A 313 -10.50 17.38 3.30
N VAL A 314 -9.41 16.66 2.95
CA VAL A 314 -9.17 15.30 3.42
C VAL A 314 -8.80 15.35 4.92
N ILE A 315 -9.53 14.59 5.73
CA ILE A 315 -9.21 14.37 7.15
C ILE A 315 -8.23 13.19 7.26
N ASP A 316 -8.57 12.06 6.61
CA ASP A 316 -7.76 10.84 6.64
C ASP A 316 -8.02 9.98 5.41
N ARG A 317 -7.09 9.04 5.10
CA ARG A 317 -7.19 8.13 3.97
C ARG A 317 -6.49 6.81 4.30
N LEU A 318 -7.12 5.67 4.06
CA LEU A 318 -6.55 4.36 4.35
C LEU A 318 -5.24 4.13 3.58
N ASP A 319 -4.23 3.64 4.28
CA ASP A 319 -2.96 3.24 3.68
C ASP A 319 -3.06 1.88 2.99
N ASN A 320 -3.83 0.95 3.56
CA ASN A 320 -4.09 -0.37 2.99
C ASN A 320 -5.51 -0.44 2.43
N ALA A 321 -5.69 -1.23 1.38
CA ALA A 321 -7.03 -1.52 0.88
C ALA A 321 -7.86 -2.23 1.98
N PHE A 322 -9.09 -1.79 2.20
CA PHE A 322 -9.99 -2.48 3.12
C PHE A 322 -10.65 -3.70 2.48
N PHE A 323 -10.69 -3.75 1.15
CA PHE A 323 -11.28 -4.82 0.37
C PHE A 323 -10.42 -5.11 -0.86
N ARG A 324 -9.95 -6.35 -1.01
CA ARG A 324 -8.96 -6.77 -2.01
C ARG A 324 -9.35 -8.06 -2.71
N PRO A 325 -8.82 -8.38 -3.91
CA PRO A 325 -9.10 -9.66 -4.57
C PRO A 325 -8.59 -10.85 -3.74
N MET A 326 -9.51 -11.70 -3.30
CA MET A 326 -9.22 -12.91 -2.51
C MET A 326 -9.76 -14.17 -3.19
N GLU A 327 -11.00 -14.13 -3.71
CA GLU A 327 -11.66 -15.28 -4.32
C GLU A 327 -11.23 -15.54 -5.77
N ALA A 328 -11.38 -16.78 -6.23
CA ALA A 328 -11.02 -17.17 -7.59
C ALA A 328 -11.76 -16.37 -8.67
N ALA A 329 -13.04 -16.03 -8.45
CA ALA A 329 -13.81 -15.21 -9.37
C ALA A 329 -13.26 -13.79 -9.54
N GLU A 330 -12.62 -13.26 -8.51
CA GLU A 330 -12.01 -11.93 -8.49
C GLU A 330 -10.64 -11.87 -9.19
N LYS A 331 -10.09 -13.05 -9.56
CA LYS A 331 -8.80 -13.24 -10.23
C LYS A 331 -8.91 -13.96 -11.58
N SER A 332 -10.14 -14.11 -12.10
CA SER A 332 -10.40 -14.86 -13.36
C SER A 332 -11.42 -14.14 -14.21
N GLY A 333 -10.99 -13.45 -15.25
CA GLY A 333 -11.85 -12.66 -16.13
C GLY A 333 -11.01 -11.85 -17.10
N GLN A 334 -11.47 -10.65 -17.42
CA GLN A 334 -10.72 -9.73 -18.27
C GLN A 334 -9.42 -9.25 -17.58
N TYR A 335 -9.42 -9.08 -16.23
CA TYR A 335 -8.27 -8.66 -15.42
C TYR A 335 -7.81 -9.80 -14.50
N LYS A 336 -6.80 -10.55 -14.96
CA LYS A 336 -6.28 -11.75 -14.26
C LYS A 336 -5.39 -11.44 -13.06
N ASP A 337 -4.88 -10.21 -12.96
CA ASP A 337 -4.04 -9.78 -11.84
C ASP A 337 -4.84 -9.52 -10.55
N GLY A 338 -6.16 -9.65 -10.65
CA GLY A 338 -7.11 -9.48 -9.56
C GLY A 338 -7.79 -8.12 -9.59
N THR A 339 -9.14 -8.16 -9.57
CA THR A 339 -9.95 -6.95 -9.52
C THR A 339 -11.19 -7.16 -8.66
N VAL A 340 -11.34 -6.29 -7.67
CA VAL A 340 -12.59 -5.98 -7.00
C VAL A 340 -12.91 -4.51 -7.30
N PHE A 341 -13.92 -4.26 -8.13
CA PHE A 341 -14.31 -2.91 -8.53
C PHE A 341 -15.64 -2.55 -7.88
N ILE A 342 -15.58 -1.74 -6.79
CA ILE A 342 -16.73 -1.44 -5.96
C ILE A 342 -17.55 -0.28 -6.56
N GLU A 343 -18.86 -0.47 -6.74
CA GLU A 343 -19.77 0.55 -7.27
C GLU A 343 -21.13 0.63 -6.55
N GLY A 344 -21.61 -0.47 -5.99
CA GLY A 344 -22.86 -0.53 -5.26
C GLY A 344 -22.65 -0.67 -3.75
N LEU A 345 -23.22 0.25 -2.96
CA LEU A 345 -23.23 0.13 -1.51
C LEU A 345 -24.59 0.61 -0.99
N VAL A 346 -25.32 -0.27 -0.33
CA VAL A 346 -26.66 0.03 0.21
C VAL A 346 -26.79 -0.40 1.65
N TYR A 347 -27.56 0.40 2.39
CA TYR A 347 -27.99 0.10 3.75
C TYR A 347 -29.38 -0.54 3.75
N LYS A 348 -29.51 -1.71 4.36
CA LYS A 348 -30.78 -2.40 4.54
C LYS A 348 -30.78 -3.20 5.84
N ASP A 349 -31.81 -3.02 6.66
CA ASP A 349 -32.07 -3.82 7.88
C ASP A 349 -30.85 -3.87 8.85
N GLY A 350 -30.17 -2.74 9.03
CA GLY A 350 -29.01 -2.61 9.94
C GLY A 350 -27.68 -3.08 9.35
N LYS A 351 -27.64 -3.51 8.09
CA LYS A 351 -26.45 -4.02 7.40
C LYS A 351 -26.14 -3.23 6.16
N TRP A 352 -24.86 -3.31 5.76
CA TRP A 352 -24.37 -2.76 4.50
C TRP A 352 -24.05 -3.89 3.52
N TYR A 353 -24.53 -3.75 2.29
CA TYR A 353 -24.29 -4.68 1.20
C TYR A 353 -23.44 -3.96 0.14
N LEU A 354 -22.23 -4.48 -0.06
CA LEU A 354 -21.26 -3.98 -1.04
C LEU A 354 -21.30 -4.87 -2.28
N TYR A 355 -21.73 -4.32 -3.40
CA TYR A 355 -21.75 -5.00 -4.70
C TYR A 355 -20.57 -4.51 -5.54
N TYR A 356 -19.90 -5.44 -6.18
CA TYR A 356 -18.65 -5.15 -6.89
C TYR A 356 -18.45 -6.01 -8.14
N GLY A 357 -17.64 -5.52 -9.08
CA GLY A 357 -17.15 -6.26 -10.23
C GLY A 357 -16.02 -7.21 -9.84
N CYS A 358 -16.14 -8.48 -10.22
CA CYS A 358 -15.12 -9.49 -10.07
C CYS A 358 -14.36 -9.63 -11.39
N ALA A 359 -13.08 -9.22 -11.43
CA ALA A 359 -12.18 -9.31 -12.58
C ALA A 359 -12.79 -8.78 -13.91
N ASP A 360 -13.66 -7.75 -13.84
CA ASP A 360 -14.44 -7.18 -14.93
C ASP A 360 -15.26 -8.21 -15.73
N SER A 361 -15.80 -9.23 -15.07
CA SER A 361 -16.49 -10.30 -15.75
C SER A 361 -17.74 -10.83 -15.04
N LYS A 362 -17.85 -10.61 -13.72
CA LYS A 362 -18.96 -11.10 -12.89
C LYS A 362 -19.28 -10.11 -11.77
N VAL A 363 -20.44 -10.28 -11.14
CA VAL A 363 -20.86 -9.50 -9.98
C VAL A 363 -20.71 -10.32 -8.71
N GLY A 364 -20.06 -9.75 -7.70
CA GLY A 364 -19.99 -10.28 -6.34
C GLY A 364 -20.70 -9.40 -5.32
N VAL A 365 -20.90 -9.95 -4.12
CA VAL A 365 -21.44 -9.24 -2.94
C VAL A 365 -20.63 -9.55 -1.69
N ALA A 366 -20.46 -8.54 -0.84
CA ALA A 366 -19.95 -8.68 0.50
C ALA A 366 -20.87 -7.94 1.48
N VAL A 367 -21.01 -8.46 2.72
CA VAL A 367 -21.94 -7.93 3.72
C VAL A 367 -21.16 -7.46 4.93
N TYR A 368 -21.45 -6.25 5.38
CA TYR A 368 -20.96 -5.69 6.63
C TYR A 368 -22.10 -5.56 7.63
N ASP A 369 -22.00 -6.30 8.73
CA ASP A 369 -22.90 -6.22 9.88
C ASP A 369 -22.12 -5.64 11.07
N PRO A 370 -22.30 -4.33 11.39
CA PRO A 370 -21.56 -3.68 12.47
C PRO A 370 -21.73 -4.34 13.84
N ALA A 371 -22.86 -5.04 14.06
CA ALA A 371 -23.14 -5.74 15.32
C ALA A 371 -22.35 -7.06 15.48
N VAL A 372 -21.84 -7.62 14.38
CA VAL A 372 -21.14 -8.92 14.37
C VAL A 372 -19.63 -8.72 14.24
N ARG A 373 -19.19 -7.88 13.30
CA ARG A 373 -17.78 -7.61 13.03
C ARG A 373 -17.61 -6.19 12.55
N SER A 374 -16.68 -5.45 13.16
CA SER A 374 -16.32 -4.09 12.74
C SER A 374 -14.82 -3.84 12.92
N GLY A 375 -14.29 -2.79 12.31
CA GLY A 375 -12.93 -2.32 12.51
C GLY A 375 -11.84 -3.14 11.83
N TYR A 376 -12.17 -4.00 10.85
CA TYR A 376 -11.18 -4.77 10.09
C TYR A 376 -11.51 -4.73 8.60
N GLY A 377 -10.47 -4.54 7.79
CA GLY A 377 -10.50 -4.80 6.35
C GLY A 377 -10.19 -6.27 6.04
N ASP A 378 -10.14 -6.59 4.75
CA ASP A 378 -9.61 -7.87 4.29
C ASP A 378 -8.19 -8.06 4.81
N PRO A 379 -7.80 -9.27 5.21
CA PRO A 379 -6.47 -9.55 5.73
C PRO A 379 -5.41 -9.20 4.68
N ILE A 380 -4.27 -8.71 5.15
CA ILE A 380 -3.12 -8.40 4.31
C ILE A 380 -2.30 -9.69 4.18
N GLU A 381 -2.13 -10.15 2.93
CA GLU A 381 -1.16 -11.17 2.62
C GLU A 381 0.20 -10.48 2.47
N ILE A 382 1.06 -10.66 3.45
CA ILE A 382 2.45 -10.26 3.35
C ILE A 382 3.19 -11.49 2.85
N GLU A 383 3.87 -11.40 1.70
CA GLU A 383 4.94 -12.37 1.45
C GLU A 383 5.90 -12.23 2.63
N THR A 384 5.84 -13.16 3.55
CA THR A 384 6.87 -13.24 4.57
C THR A 384 8.13 -13.62 3.82
N ASP A 385 9.04 -12.68 3.72
CA ASP A 385 10.43 -13.00 3.67
C ASP A 385 10.66 -14.06 4.76
N ASP A 386 11.20 -15.21 4.41
CA ASP A 386 11.55 -16.23 5.39
C ASP A 386 12.27 -15.49 6.53
N SER A 387 11.71 -15.53 7.74
CA SER A 387 12.26 -14.82 8.90
C SER A 387 13.72 -15.22 9.17
N ARG A 388 14.18 -16.31 8.56
CA ARG A 388 15.54 -16.82 8.55
C ARG A 388 16.44 -16.16 7.51
N VAL A 389 15.89 -15.42 6.49
CA VAL A 389 16.70 -14.64 5.55
C VAL A 389 17.14 -13.36 6.24
N LEU A 390 18.39 -13.32 6.65
CA LEU A 390 18.93 -12.26 7.50
C LEU A 390 19.34 -11.00 6.74
N ASN A 391 19.70 -11.14 5.45
CA ASN A 391 20.17 -10.02 4.62
C ASN A 391 19.07 -9.32 3.82
N ALA A 392 17.80 -9.66 4.05
CA ALA A 392 16.69 -9.00 3.39
C ALA A 392 16.66 -7.50 3.73
N PHE A 393 16.64 -6.67 2.68
CA PHE A 393 16.49 -5.22 2.81
C PHE A 393 15.00 -4.88 2.77
N PRO A 394 14.46 -4.19 3.78
CA PRO A 394 13.05 -3.88 3.83
C PRO A 394 12.59 -3.06 2.62
N ARG A 395 11.49 -3.45 2.02
CA ARG A 395 10.85 -2.71 0.94
C ARG A 395 10.48 -1.31 1.41
N TYR A 396 10.57 -0.32 0.52
CA TYR A 396 10.22 1.09 0.79
C TYR A 396 10.97 1.75 1.96
N GLY A 397 12.07 1.13 2.46
CA GLY A 397 12.84 1.69 3.55
C GLY A 397 12.14 1.69 4.90
N ASN A 398 10.99 1.04 5.04
CA ASN A 398 10.31 0.85 6.31
C ASN A 398 10.59 -0.57 6.84
N GLY A 399 10.99 -0.68 8.07
CA GLY A 399 11.35 -1.96 8.69
C GLY A 399 12.76 -1.97 9.28
N LYS A 400 13.32 -3.16 9.47
CA LYS A 400 14.66 -3.36 10.05
C LYS A 400 15.59 -4.01 9.03
N SER A 401 16.66 -3.32 8.64
CA SER A 401 17.80 -3.94 7.99
C SER A 401 18.71 -4.57 9.04
N ARG A 402 19.16 -5.82 8.82
CA ARG A 402 20.08 -6.50 9.75
C ARG A 402 21.53 -6.40 9.33
N CYS A 403 21.79 -5.99 8.08
CA CYS A 403 23.15 -5.87 7.54
C CYS A 403 23.28 -4.77 6.51
N ILE A 404 24.53 -4.48 6.16
CA ILE A 404 24.93 -3.64 5.02
C ILE A 404 25.86 -4.43 4.09
N ILE A 405 26.01 -3.97 2.85
CA ILE A 405 27.13 -4.37 1.99
C ILE A 405 28.35 -3.57 2.44
N LYS A 406 29.30 -4.24 3.11
CA LYS A 406 30.52 -3.61 3.63
C LYS A 406 31.50 -3.23 2.54
N SER A 407 31.74 -4.17 1.64
CA SER A 407 32.67 -4.01 0.51
C SER A 407 32.46 -5.09 -0.54
N TYR A 408 33.01 -4.88 -1.71
CA TYR A 408 32.89 -5.80 -2.85
C TYR A 408 34.04 -5.59 -3.84
N SER A 409 34.24 -6.57 -4.73
CA SER A 409 35.34 -6.57 -5.69
C SER A 409 35.21 -5.46 -6.76
N SER A 410 34.10 -5.40 -7.46
CA SER A 410 33.75 -4.34 -8.40
C SER A 410 32.26 -4.37 -8.78
N GLN A 411 31.83 -3.40 -9.59
CA GLN A 411 30.52 -3.41 -10.25
C GLN A 411 30.65 -2.83 -11.66
N THR A 412 29.79 -3.27 -12.57
CA THR A 412 29.82 -2.81 -13.98
C THR A 412 29.22 -1.42 -14.12
N GLY A 413 28.21 -1.08 -13.30
CA GLY A 413 27.55 0.21 -13.27
C GLY A 413 26.65 0.36 -12.05
N ASP A 414 26.10 1.57 -11.84
CA ASP A 414 25.25 1.87 -10.69
C ASP A 414 23.94 1.08 -10.67
N HIS A 415 23.45 0.67 -11.84
CA HIS A 415 22.26 -0.17 -11.99
C HIS A 415 22.55 -1.67 -11.82
N GLU A 416 23.82 -2.05 -11.64
CA GLU A 416 24.30 -3.42 -11.45
C GLU A 416 25.12 -3.54 -10.16
N SER A 417 24.64 -2.90 -9.11
CA SER A 417 25.30 -2.75 -7.81
C SER A 417 25.06 -3.95 -6.91
N PRO A 418 26.04 -4.29 -6.04
CA PRO A 418 25.85 -5.31 -4.99
C PRO A 418 24.71 -5.01 -4.01
N PHE A 419 24.24 -3.76 -3.91
CA PHE A 419 23.06 -3.40 -3.15
C PHE A 419 21.87 -4.32 -3.46
N TYR A 420 21.69 -4.70 -4.74
CA TYR A 420 20.59 -5.56 -5.17
C TYR A 420 20.68 -7.01 -4.66
N LEU A 421 21.80 -7.42 -4.10
CA LEU A 421 21.91 -8.72 -3.43
C LEU A 421 21.08 -8.82 -2.16
N ASN A 422 20.79 -7.69 -1.50
CA ASN A 422 19.96 -7.62 -0.30
C ASN A 422 18.47 -7.51 -0.57
N THR A 423 18.07 -7.28 -1.82
CA THR A 423 16.67 -7.02 -2.17
C THR A 423 15.87 -8.31 -2.42
N GLY A 424 16.57 -9.46 -2.49
CA GLY A 424 15.94 -10.73 -2.76
C GLY A 424 15.18 -10.75 -4.09
N SER A 425 14.04 -11.45 -4.13
CA SER A 425 13.22 -11.61 -5.33
C SER A 425 12.34 -10.42 -5.68
N TRP A 426 12.24 -9.40 -4.83
CA TRP A 426 11.32 -8.29 -5.07
C TRP A 426 11.79 -7.25 -6.11
N LEU A 427 13.06 -7.35 -6.55
CA LEU A 427 13.57 -6.57 -7.69
C LEU A 427 14.11 -7.50 -8.80
N PRO A 428 13.26 -8.27 -9.48
CA PRO A 428 13.67 -9.33 -10.41
C PRO A 428 14.48 -8.83 -11.61
N ASN A 429 14.43 -7.53 -11.91
CA ASN A 429 15.18 -6.92 -13.02
C ASN A 429 16.51 -6.29 -12.59
N LYS A 430 16.88 -6.41 -11.32
CA LYS A 430 18.10 -5.81 -10.75
C LYS A 430 19.08 -6.90 -10.34
N LYS A 431 20.36 -6.66 -10.57
CA LYS A 431 21.42 -7.61 -10.28
C LYS A 431 22.70 -6.91 -9.86
N TRP A 432 23.61 -7.65 -9.25
CA TRP A 432 25.01 -7.31 -9.21
C TRP A 432 25.72 -7.93 -10.40
N CYS A 433 26.58 -7.13 -11.08
CA CYS A 433 27.42 -7.59 -12.18
C CYS A 433 28.87 -7.15 -11.94
N ASP A 434 29.80 -8.12 -11.97
CA ASP A 434 31.25 -7.90 -11.94
C ASP A 434 31.91 -8.55 -13.15
N ASN A 435 32.48 -7.75 -14.05
CA ASN A 435 33.19 -8.21 -15.23
C ASN A 435 34.72 -8.05 -15.13
N GLN A 436 35.24 -7.45 -14.05
CA GLN A 436 36.64 -7.10 -13.90
C GLN A 436 37.45 -8.22 -13.24
N ASN A 437 36.86 -8.97 -12.32
CA ASN A 437 37.54 -9.96 -11.53
C ASN A 437 37.27 -11.39 -11.99
N GLN A 438 38.25 -12.31 -11.82
CA GLN A 438 38.05 -13.74 -12.08
C GLN A 438 37.25 -14.41 -10.97
N ASN A 439 37.47 -13.97 -9.74
CA ASN A 439 36.75 -14.42 -8.55
C ASN A 439 36.11 -13.22 -7.83
N PRO A 440 34.99 -12.69 -8.35
CA PRO A 440 34.26 -11.61 -7.71
C PRO A 440 33.81 -11.99 -6.31
N TRP A 441 33.78 -11.00 -5.41
CA TRP A 441 33.36 -11.21 -4.03
C TRP A 441 32.56 -10.03 -3.47
N VAL A 442 31.74 -10.34 -2.46
CA VAL A 442 30.98 -9.37 -1.69
C VAL A 442 31.07 -9.73 -0.20
N ILE A 443 31.13 -8.71 0.65
CA ILE A 443 31.14 -8.83 2.11
C ILE A 443 29.91 -8.14 2.68
N PHE A 444 29.13 -8.88 3.47
CA PHE A 444 28.02 -8.39 4.28
C PHE A 444 28.50 -8.17 5.71
N GLU A 445 28.19 -7.01 6.30
CA GLU A 445 28.40 -6.72 7.73
C GLU A 445 27.05 -6.68 8.44
N PHE A 446 26.83 -7.54 9.42
CA PHE A 446 25.63 -7.59 10.23
C PHE A 446 25.76 -6.69 11.46
N PHE A 447 24.65 -6.09 11.89
CA PHE A 447 24.64 -5.16 13.03
C PHE A 447 24.83 -5.89 14.38
N ASP A 448 24.44 -7.17 14.43
CA ASP A 448 24.57 -8.06 15.60
C ASP A 448 25.25 -9.38 15.20
N TYR A 449 25.51 -10.25 16.18
CA TYR A 449 25.98 -11.60 15.92
C TYR A 449 24.82 -12.54 15.58
N TYR A 450 25.02 -13.36 14.56
CA TYR A 450 24.09 -14.39 14.10
C TYR A 450 24.78 -15.74 13.99
N LYS A 451 24.01 -16.82 14.11
CA LYS A 451 24.42 -18.17 13.75
C LYS A 451 23.93 -18.44 12.34
N PHE A 452 24.84 -18.36 11.38
CA PHE A 452 24.56 -18.61 9.97
C PHE A 452 24.58 -20.11 9.70
N ASP A 453 23.62 -20.61 8.91
CA ASP A 453 23.47 -22.05 8.62
C ASP A 453 22.99 -22.34 7.18
N GLY A 454 22.86 -21.34 6.32
CA GLY A 454 22.49 -21.53 4.93
C GLY A 454 22.82 -20.32 4.05
N PHE A 455 22.93 -20.59 2.75
CA PHE A 455 23.18 -19.58 1.72
C PHE A 455 22.54 -19.98 0.41
N GLY A 456 21.89 -19.01 -0.25
CA GLY A 456 21.32 -19.19 -1.56
C GLY A 456 21.43 -17.93 -2.43
N PHE A 457 21.26 -18.10 -3.74
CA PHE A 457 21.21 -17.00 -4.68
C PHE A 457 20.58 -17.39 -6.01
N ASP A 458 20.03 -16.40 -6.71
CA ASP A 458 19.54 -16.50 -8.08
C ASP A 458 20.65 -16.10 -9.04
N ASP A 459 21.07 -17.06 -9.89
CA ASP A 459 22.18 -16.85 -10.82
C ASP A 459 21.69 -16.33 -12.20
N ALA A 460 22.62 -16.01 -13.08
CA ALA A 460 22.41 -15.37 -14.37
C ALA A 460 21.26 -15.99 -15.18
N CYS A 461 21.24 -17.29 -15.39
CA CYS A 461 20.23 -17.99 -16.20
C CYS A 461 18.83 -18.02 -15.61
N THR A 462 18.63 -17.48 -14.39
CA THR A 462 17.28 -17.27 -13.85
C THR A 462 16.50 -16.25 -14.67
N HIS A 463 17.19 -15.22 -15.18
CA HIS A 463 16.56 -14.06 -15.81
C HIS A 463 17.14 -13.66 -17.18
N GLU A 464 18.29 -14.21 -17.59
CA GLU A 464 18.93 -13.86 -18.86
C GLU A 464 19.59 -15.07 -19.54
N ALA A 465 19.77 -14.99 -20.85
CA ALA A 465 20.52 -15.98 -21.61
C ALA A 465 22.01 -15.73 -21.44
N SER A 466 22.63 -16.33 -20.43
CA SER A 466 24.02 -16.18 -20.03
C SER A 466 24.56 -17.50 -19.44
N MET A 467 25.69 -17.47 -18.79
CA MET A 467 26.27 -18.64 -18.10
C MET A 467 26.22 -18.40 -16.58
N ASN A 468 25.79 -19.43 -15.85
CA ASN A 468 25.79 -19.43 -14.41
C ASN A 468 27.19 -19.62 -13.83
N THR A 469 27.39 -19.15 -12.61
CA THR A 469 28.57 -19.35 -11.78
C THR A 469 28.84 -20.84 -11.57
N PRO A 470 30.00 -21.40 -11.98
CA PRO A 470 30.30 -22.83 -11.88
C PRO A 470 30.77 -23.24 -10.48
N GLU A 471 31.24 -22.30 -9.67
CA GLU A 471 31.84 -22.57 -8.36
C GLU A 471 31.72 -21.35 -7.45
N TYR A 472 31.48 -21.54 -6.16
CA TYR A 472 31.42 -20.47 -5.18
C TYR A 472 31.81 -20.93 -3.76
N TRP A 473 32.21 -19.95 -2.93
CA TRP A 473 32.61 -20.14 -1.55
C TRP A 473 31.89 -19.15 -0.65
N LEU A 474 31.61 -19.58 0.58
CA LEU A 474 31.10 -18.72 1.64
C LEU A 474 32.04 -18.80 2.87
N TYR A 475 32.31 -17.65 3.44
CA TYR A 475 33.12 -17.49 4.64
C TYR A 475 32.34 -16.72 5.69
N VAL A 476 32.57 -17.02 6.96
CA VAL A 476 32.02 -16.29 8.10
C VAL A 476 33.18 -15.80 8.96
N SER A 477 33.07 -14.56 9.47
CA SER A 477 34.10 -13.94 10.31
C SER A 477 33.46 -13.07 11.40
N ASP A 478 34.18 -12.90 12.51
CA ASP A 478 33.79 -12.00 13.61
C ASP A 478 34.21 -10.56 13.37
N ASP A 479 35.31 -10.34 12.65
CA ASP A 479 35.95 -9.03 12.46
C ASP A 479 35.95 -8.52 11.00
N GLY A 480 35.61 -9.40 10.03
CA GLY A 480 35.63 -9.08 8.60
C GLY A 480 37.00 -9.04 7.95
N GLU A 481 38.06 -9.40 8.70
CA GLU A 481 39.46 -9.42 8.25
C GLU A 481 40.02 -10.86 8.24
N ASN A 482 39.75 -11.63 9.29
CA ASN A 482 40.20 -12.99 9.46
C ASN A 482 39.10 -13.97 9.06
N TRP A 483 39.26 -14.68 7.94
CA TRP A 483 38.20 -15.48 7.32
C TRP A 483 38.28 -16.98 7.56
N GLY A 484 39.43 -17.54 7.86
CA GLY A 484 39.62 -18.99 8.04
C GLY A 484 39.28 -19.82 6.79
N GLU A 485 38.86 -21.06 7.01
CA GLU A 485 38.40 -21.96 5.93
C GLU A 485 36.95 -21.62 5.54
N PRO A 486 36.54 -21.86 4.28
CA PRO A 486 35.18 -21.64 3.88
C PRO A 486 34.19 -22.53 4.63
N VAL A 487 33.09 -21.97 5.10
CA VAL A 487 31.99 -22.72 5.73
C VAL A 487 31.15 -23.48 4.71
N LEU A 488 31.19 -23.04 3.44
CA LEU A 488 30.56 -23.68 2.30
C LEU A 488 31.44 -23.52 1.04
N HIS A 489 31.61 -24.62 0.30
CA HIS A 489 32.28 -24.64 -1.00
C HIS A 489 31.50 -25.56 -1.94
N MET A 490 31.02 -25.00 -3.05
CA MET A 490 30.30 -25.72 -4.08
C MET A 490 31.00 -25.59 -5.43
N SER A 491 31.17 -26.70 -6.15
CA SER A 491 31.77 -26.75 -7.46
C SER A 491 30.95 -27.59 -8.42
N GLY A 492 31.05 -27.33 -9.72
CA GLY A 492 30.28 -28.03 -10.77
C GLY A 492 28.78 -27.72 -10.77
N VAL A 493 28.38 -26.54 -10.27
CA VAL A 493 26.98 -26.11 -10.13
C VAL A 493 26.50 -25.15 -11.22
N GLY A 494 27.22 -25.06 -12.34
CA GLY A 494 26.91 -24.14 -13.44
C GLY A 494 25.62 -24.44 -14.21
N ASP A 495 25.02 -25.60 -14.05
CA ASP A 495 23.73 -25.98 -14.63
C ASP A 495 22.51 -25.59 -13.74
N GLN A 496 22.75 -25.12 -12.52
CA GLN A 496 21.72 -24.71 -11.59
C GLN A 496 21.44 -23.21 -11.72
N ASN A 497 20.20 -22.82 -11.94
CA ASN A 497 19.80 -21.41 -12.04
C ASN A 497 19.60 -20.78 -10.65
N VAL A 498 19.05 -21.53 -9.71
CA VAL A 498 18.88 -21.14 -8.30
C VAL A 498 19.72 -22.09 -7.46
N LYS A 499 20.52 -21.54 -6.56
CA LYS A 499 21.37 -22.30 -5.65
C LYS A 499 20.92 -22.09 -4.21
N GLU A 500 20.75 -23.19 -3.46
CA GLU A 500 20.34 -23.16 -2.05
C GLU A 500 21.06 -24.29 -1.31
N GLU A 501 21.88 -23.93 -0.33
CA GLU A 501 22.68 -24.87 0.42
C GLU A 501 22.65 -24.60 1.92
N THR A 502 22.76 -25.64 2.71
CA THR A 502 22.85 -25.57 4.17
C THR A 502 24.21 -26.06 4.67
N PHE A 503 24.66 -25.53 5.80
CA PHE A 503 25.91 -25.94 6.46
C PHE A 503 25.73 -25.95 7.98
N ALA A 504 26.72 -26.49 8.70
CA ALA A 504 26.70 -26.48 10.17
C ALA A 504 26.68 -25.02 10.68
N PRO A 505 25.82 -24.68 11.67
CA PRO A 505 25.72 -23.30 12.16
C PRO A 505 27.07 -22.73 12.63
N VAL A 506 27.39 -21.53 12.13
CA VAL A 506 28.63 -20.80 12.50
C VAL A 506 28.24 -19.39 12.95
N GLU A 507 28.70 -19.02 14.17
CA GLU A 507 28.50 -17.68 14.69
C GLU A 507 29.48 -16.67 14.08
N GLY A 508 28.99 -15.48 13.74
CA GLY A 508 29.81 -14.38 13.26
C GLY A 508 29.00 -13.12 12.98
N ARG A 509 29.67 -12.08 12.52
CA ARG A 509 29.09 -10.80 12.11
C ARG A 509 29.29 -10.48 10.64
N PHE A 510 30.23 -11.12 9.99
CA PHE A 510 30.57 -10.88 8.59
C PHE A 510 30.39 -12.15 7.78
N VAL A 511 29.82 -12.01 6.60
CA VAL A 511 29.68 -13.08 5.62
C VAL A 511 30.31 -12.62 4.32
N LYS A 512 31.23 -13.41 3.75
CA LYS A 512 31.87 -13.15 2.46
C LYS A 512 31.48 -14.25 1.48
N ALA A 513 30.85 -13.87 0.37
CA ALA A 513 30.61 -14.75 -0.75
C ALA A 513 31.61 -14.47 -1.86
N VAL A 514 32.19 -15.51 -2.44
CA VAL A 514 33.13 -15.48 -3.56
C VAL A 514 32.59 -16.34 -4.68
N PHE A 515 32.59 -15.86 -5.90
CA PHE A 515 32.01 -16.53 -7.07
C PHE A 515 33.05 -16.68 -8.17
N THR A 516 33.02 -17.76 -8.93
CA THR A 516 33.87 -17.92 -10.11
C THR A 516 33.15 -17.45 -11.37
N LYS A 517 33.80 -16.64 -12.14
CA LYS A 517 33.28 -16.14 -13.40
C LYS A 517 33.25 -17.24 -14.47
N ALA A 518 32.10 -17.49 -15.08
CA ALA A 518 31.92 -18.53 -16.10
C ALA A 518 32.20 -18.03 -17.52
N ASP A 519 31.82 -16.81 -17.84
CA ASP A 519 32.03 -16.16 -19.13
C ASP A 519 32.71 -14.79 -18.97
N ASN A 520 32.06 -13.70 -19.38
CA ASN A 520 32.63 -12.36 -19.31
C ASN A 520 32.27 -11.61 -18.01
N ALA A 521 31.35 -12.12 -17.18
CA ALA A 521 30.97 -11.50 -15.91
C ALA A 521 30.28 -12.49 -14.96
N VAL A 522 30.35 -12.24 -13.67
CA VAL A 522 29.41 -12.80 -12.68
C VAL A 522 28.17 -11.92 -12.64
N ARG A 523 26.98 -12.53 -12.60
CA ARG A 523 25.67 -11.86 -12.55
C ARG A 523 24.77 -12.53 -11.54
N ILE A 524 24.57 -11.89 -10.39
CA ILE A 524 23.78 -12.42 -9.28
C ILE A 524 22.55 -11.52 -9.06
N TYR A 525 21.36 -12.10 -9.09
CA TYR A 525 20.09 -11.36 -8.98
C TYR A 525 19.58 -11.19 -7.54
N GLY A 526 20.08 -11.94 -6.60
CA GLY A 526 19.80 -11.80 -5.19
C GLY A 526 20.50 -12.87 -4.38
N CYS A 527 20.83 -12.55 -3.14
CA CYS A 527 21.39 -13.52 -2.18
C CYS A 527 20.44 -13.68 -1.00
N ARG A 528 20.46 -14.87 -0.42
CA ARG A 528 19.75 -15.24 0.81
C ARG A 528 20.76 -15.82 1.78
N ILE A 529 20.97 -15.13 2.91
CA ILE A 529 21.84 -15.58 4.01
C ILE A 529 20.92 -16.01 5.14
N TYR A 530 20.93 -17.29 5.48
CA TYR A 530 20.03 -17.88 6.46
C TYR A 530 20.73 -18.02 7.82
N GLY A 531 19.96 -17.88 8.89
CA GLY A 531 20.45 -18.07 10.24
C GLY A 531 19.49 -17.55 11.31
N GLU A 532 20.00 -17.46 12.53
CA GLU A 532 19.25 -17.02 13.71
C GLU A 532 20.04 -15.98 14.49
N TYR A 533 19.35 -15.02 15.13
CA TYR A 533 19.97 -14.07 16.05
C TYR A 533 20.70 -14.82 17.18
N SER A 534 21.93 -14.41 17.50
CA SER A 534 22.72 -14.99 18.57
C SER A 534 22.86 -14.06 19.77
N ARG A 535 23.47 -12.91 19.58
CA ARG A 535 23.71 -11.93 20.65
C ARG A 535 23.95 -10.53 20.08
N PRO A 536 23.73 -9.45 20.88
CA PRO A 536 23.98 -8.10 20.42
C PRO A 536 25.50 -7.87 20.21
N PHE A 537 25.81 -6.99 19.26
CA PHE A 537 27.13 -6.42 19.11
C PHE A 537 27.18 -5.08 19.86
N VAL A 538 28.06 -4.99 20.85
CA VAL A 538 28.29 -3.76 21.60
C VAL A 538 29.41 -2.96 20.94
N ARG A 539 29.07 -1.77 20.44
CA ARG A 539 30.04 -0.83 19.84
C ARG A 539 30.76 -0.09 20.97
N GLU A 540 31.91 -0.63 21.39
CA GLU A 540 32.69 -0.02 22.48
C GLU A 540 33.04 1.44 22.15
N GLY A 541 32.83 2.33 23.14
CA GLY A 541 33.10 3.74 23.00
C GLY A 541 32.06 4.56 22.20
N SER A 542 31.05 3.92 21.61
CA SER A 542 29.94 4.62 20.93
C SER A 542 28.74 4.79 21.85
N ASP A 543 28.17 5.99 21.86
CA ASP A 543 26.88 6.31 22.49
C ASP A 543 25.72 6.41 21.48
N VAL A 544 25.98 6.06 20.19
CA VAL A 544 24.95 6.07 19.14
C VAL A 544 24.07 4.84 19.30
N VAL A 545 22.78 5.06 19.53
CA VAL A 545 21.79 4.01 19.81
C VAL A 545 20.84 3.75 18.64
N SER A 546 20.89 4.54 17.57
CA SER A 546 20.03 4.41 16.39
C SER A 546 20.53 3.38 15.37
N ILE A 547 21.81 2.99 15.38
CA ILE A 547 22.40 2.13 14.35
C ILE A 547 21.73 0.73 14.35
N GLY A 548 21.25 0.30 13.17
CA GLY A 548 20.61 -1.00 12.96
C GLY A 548 19.23 -1.15 13.61
N LYS A 549 18.60 -0.04 13.98
CA LYS A 549 17.26 0.01 14.54
C LYS A 549 16.18 -0.05 13.46
N THR A 550 14.92 0.07 13.84
CA THR A 550 13.77 -0.07 12.94
C THR A 550 13.30 1.31 12.45
N VAL A 551 13.21 1.50 11.15
CA VAL A 551 12.43 2.61 10.56
C VAL A 551 10.97 2.19 10.57
N MET A 552 10.15 2.76 11.46
CA MET A 552 8.72 2.45 11.54
C MET A 552 7.96 2.97 10.35
N LYS A 553 8.23 4.21 9.96
CA LYS A 553 7.66 4.86 8.78
C LYS A 553 8.59 5.97 8.31
N SER A 554 8.65 6.15 7.01
CA SER A 554 9.32 7.27 6.38
C SER A 554 8.47 7.84 5.26
N TYR A 555 8.67 9.12 4.98
CA TYR A 555 8.25 9.68 3.70
C TYR A 555 8.98 8.95 2.57
N ASP A 556 8.38 8.93 1.38
CA ASP A 556 8.93 8.28 0.19
C ASP A 556 10.41 8.63 -0.08
N CYS A 557 11.10 7.79 -0.81
CA CYS A 557 12.48 8.00 -1.25
C CYS A 557 12.56 8.15 -2.77
N ALA A 558 13.62 8.79 -3.25
CA ALA A 558 13.83 9.02 -4.67
C ALA A 558 13.96 7.72 -5.48
N ASN A 559 14.54 6.70 -4.87
CA ASN A 559 14.66 5.34 -5.39
C ASN A 559 14.99 4.37 -4.23
N GLU A 560 14.95 3.08 -4.49
CA GLU A 560 15.16 2.01 -3.50
C GLU A 560 16.53 2.05 -2.78
N ARG A 561 17.54 2.70 -3.36
CA ARG A 561 18.88 2.84 -2.76
C ARG A 561 19.02 4.07 -1.84
N GLU A 562 18.09 5.00 -1.92
CA GLU A 562 18.12 6.27 -1.16
C GLU A 562 17.07 6.30 -0.04
N SER A 563 16.87 5.15 0.60
CA SER A 563 15.86 4.96 1.65
C SER A 563 16.27 5.53 3.00
N ALA A 564 15.30 5.73 3.88
CA ALA A 564 15.53 6.20 5.25
C ALA A 564 16.37 5.23 6.11
N LEU A 565 16.50 3.96 5.74
CA LEU A 565 17.38 2.99 6.40
C LEU A 565 18.86 3.42 6.34
N ASN A 566 19.26 4.21 5.34
CA ASN A 566 20.61 4.74 5.25
C ASN A 566 20.93 5.72 6.39
N LEU A 567 19.94 6.36 6.99
CA LEU A 567 20.12 7.27 8.12
C LEU A 567 20.69 6.59 9.37
N ILE A 568 20.44 5.28 9.52
CA ILE A 568 20.74 4.52 10.73
C ILE A 568 21.63 3.30 10.45
N ASN A 569 22.38 3.30 9.34
CA ASN A 569 23.26 2.18 8.97
C ASN A 569 24.68 2.28 9.57
N GLY A 570 25.03 3.41 10.18
CA GLY A 570 26.33 3.65 10.80
C GLY A 570 27.48 3.84 9.81
N VAL A 571 27.21 4.14 8.54
CA VAL A 571 28.21 4.43 7.51
C VAL A 571 28.13 5.90 7.13
N TYR A 572 29.19 6.64 7.41
CA TYR A 572 29.24 8.10 7.23
C TYR A 572 29.94 8.52 5.93
N GLU A 573 30.54 7.58 5.20
CA GLU A 573 31.10 7.82 3.88
C GLU A 573 29.99 7.82 2.82
N LYS A 574 30.27 8.42 1.67
CA LYS A 574 29.35 8.48 0.53
C LYS A 574 28.80 7.11 0.11
N SER A 575 29.59 6.04 0.30
CA SER A 575 29.23 4.66 0.02
C SER A 575 28.08 4.13 0.88
N GLY A 576 27.83 4.72 2.06
CA GLY A 576 26.74 4.34 2.95
C GLY A 576 25.34 4.71 2.43
N GLY A 577 25.29 5.45 1.33
CA GLY A 577 24.04 5.95 0.78
C GLY A 577 23.51 7.17 1.55
N LYS A 578 22.28 7.54 1.27
CA LYS A 578 21.60 8.68 1.86
C LYS A 578 20.09 8.42 1.86
N TRP A 579 19.35 9.13 2.68
CA TRP A 579 17.94 9.33 2.49
C TRP A 579 17.75 10.53 1.57
N CYS A 580 17.06 10.30 0.44
CA CYS A 580 16.81 11.34 -0.55
C CYS A 580 15.35 11.25 -0.98
N PHE A 581 14.68 12.39 -0.99
CA PHE A 581 13.30 12.49 -1.43
C PHE A 581 13.13 13.67 -2.37
N PHE A 582 12.25 13.51 -3.36
CA PHE A 582 11.87 14.58 -4.26
C PHE A 582 10.65 15.32 -3.74
N ALA A 583 10.64 16.63 -3.87
CA ALA A 583 9.48 17.46 -3.59
C ALA A 583 8.47 17.47 -4.76
N ALA A 584 8.25 16.32 -5.40
CA ALA A 584 7.41 16.24 -6.61
C ALA A 584 5.96 16.67 -6.39
N ASP A 585 5.49 16.71 -5.15
CA ASP A 585 4.13 17.15 -4.81
C ASP A 585 4.10 18.16 -3.66
N ILE A 586 4.83 19.23 -3.87
CA ILE A 586 5.07 20.32 -2.90
C ILE A 586 3.77 20.95 -2.35
N ASN A 587 2.67 20.90 -3.11
CA ASN A 587 1.41 21.49 -2.70
C ASN A 587 0.54 20.58 -1.84
N ASN A 588 0.73 19.25 -1.95
CA ASN A 588 -0.10 18.26 -1.26
C ASN A 588 0.63 17.52 -0.15
N ASP A 589 1.96 17.66 -0.05
CA ASP A 589 2.75 16.92 0.93
C ASP A 589 3.89 17.80 1.50
N PRO A 590 3.56 18.75 2.39
CA PRO A 590 4.49 19.77 2.84
C PRO A 590 5.53 19.27 3.87
N ILE A 591 5.34 18.09 4.46
CA ILE A 591 6.21 17.58 5.52
C ILE A 591 6.84 16.26 5.11
N LYS A 592 8.16 16.20 5.10
CA LYS A 592 8.94 14.97 4.95
C LYS A 592 9.35 14.49 6.34
N PHE A 593 9.30 13.19 6.58
CA PHE A 593 9.58 12.67 7.91
C PHE A 593 10.16 11.26 7.89
N VAL A 594 10.81 10.91 8.98
CA VAL A 594 11.17 9.53 9.34
C VAL A 594 10.88 9.29 10.81
N VAL A 595 10.30 8.15 11.13
CA VAL A 595 10.08 7.69 12.51
C VAL A 595 10.94 6.46 12.76
N ILE A 596 11.81 6.54 13.75
CA ILE A 596 12.72 5.47 14.17
C ILE A 596 12.21 4.88 15.50
N ASP A 597 12.01 3.55 15.56
CA ASP A 597 11.85 2.82 16.82
C ASP A 597 13.24 2.36 17.29
N LEU A 598 13.72 2.89 18.40
CA LEU A 598 14.96 2.47 19.04
C LEU A 598 14.84 1.06 19.67
N GLU A 599 13.64 0.44 19.62
CA GLU A 599 13.31 -0.92 20.10
C GLU A 599 13.28 -1.05 21.63
N ASP A 600 14.02 -0.18 22.33
CA ASP A 600 14.07 -0.07 23.78
C ASP A 600 13.99 1.38 24.23
N LEU A 601 13.78 1.59 25.54
CA LEU A 601 13.77 2.92 26.14
C LEU A 601 15.21 3.38 26.44
N TYR A 602 15.58 4.55 25.91
CA TYR A 602 16.89 5.17 26.09
C TYR A 602 16.78 6.53 26.78
N SER A 603 17.77 6.89 27.58
CA SER A 603 18.02 8.24 28.01
C SER A 603 18.86 8.95 26.95
N VAL A 604 18.21 9.72 26.10
CA VAL A 604 18.79 10.41 24.93
C VAL A 604 19.28 11.78 25.34
N ASN A 605 20.50 12.13 24.93
CA ASN A 605 21.15 13.39 25.32
C ASN A 605 21.65 14.23 24.13
N LYS A 606 21.75 13.66 22.94
CA LYS A 606 22.23 14.37 21.75
C LYS A 606 21.67 13.77 20.47
N PHE A 607 21.51 14.59 19.45
CA PHE A 607 21.24 14.20 18.06
C PHE A 607 22.33 14.78 17.15
N THR A 608 22.71 14.02 16.11
CA THR A 608 23.63 14.47 15.06
C THR A 608 23.06 14.17 13.68
N ILE A 609 22.89 15.19 12.86
CA ILE A 609 22.50 15.07 11.46
C ILE A 609 23.73 15.25 10.59
N TYR A 610 24.00 14.28 9.70
CA TYR A 610 25.03 14.36 8.68
C TYR A 610 24.35 14.76 7.37
N ASP A 611 24.51 16.04 7.04
CA ASP A 611 23.71 16.67 6.00
C ASP A 611 24.38 16.63 4.62
N CYS A 612 23.74 17.19 3.63
CA CYS A 612 24.12 17.13 2.20
C CYS A 612 25.55 17.59 1.97
N LYS A 613 26.01 18.67 2.59
CA LYS A 613 27.37 19.21 2.45
C LYS A 613 28.48 18.28 2.90
N LEU A 614 28.16 17.18 3.58
CA LEU A 614 29.16 16.17 3.91
C LEU A 614 29.81 15.59 2.66
N HIS A 615 29.03 15.31 1.61
CA HIS A 615 29.50 14.61 0.41
C HIS A 615 29.04 15.22 -0.93
N GLU A 616 28.13 16.19 -0.93
CA GLU A 616 27.55 16.79 -2.14
C GLU A 616 27.58 18.32 -2.08
N ASN A 617 27.51 18.96 -3.26
CA ASN A 617 27.53 20.42 -3.36
C ASN A 617 26.11 21.06 -3.36
N ASN A 618 25.09 20.29 -2.96
CA ASN A 618 23.73 20.80 -2.84
C ASN A 618 23.52 21.43 -1.45
N ASN A 619 22.37 22.09 -1.26
CA ASN A 619 22.06 22.72 0.00
C ASN A 619 21.69 21.68 1.08
N ASN A 620 22.03 22.00 2.33
CA ASN A 620 21.59 21.31 3.51
C ASN A 620 20.07 21.49 3.74
N LEU A 621 19.52 20.77 4.71
CA LEU A 621 18.20 21.06 5.26
C LEU A 621 18.18 22.51 5.79
N GLU A 622 17.16 23.29 5.40
CA GLU A 622 17.01 24.67 5.91
C GLU A 622 16.30 24.69 7.27
N HIS A 623 15.27 23.85 7.40
CA HIS A 623 14.49 23.71 8.62
C HIS A 623 14.24 22.24 8.91
N TYR A 624 14.30 21.85 10.17
CA TYR A 624 13.87 20.54 10.62
C TYR A 624 13.49 20.54 12.09
N LYS A 625 12.71 19.55 12.48
CA LYS A 625 12.31 19.32 13.87
C LYS A 625 12.66 17.90 14.27
N ILE A 626 13.03 17.73 15.55
CA ILE A 626 13.18 16.42 16.15
C ILE A 626 12.20 16.31 17.31
N SER A 627 11.39 15.28 17.28
CA SER A 627 10.43 14.96 18.33
C SER A 627 10.66 13.55 18.85
N ILE A 628 10.32 13.31 20.11
CA ILE A 628 10.48 12.02 20.78
C ILE A 628 9.17 11.54 21.37
N ALA A 629 9.06 10.23 21.57
CA ALA A 629 7.96 9.61 22.31
C ALA A 629 8.46 8.37 23.09
N THR A 630 7.83 8.08 24.21
CA THR A 630 8.02 6.86 24.99
C THR A 630 6.97 5.79 24.66
N GLU A 631 5.78 6.22 24.28
CA GLU A 631 4.68 5.37 23.82
C GLU A 631 4.71 5.21 22.31
N ARG A 632 4.18 4.09 21.83
CA ARG A 632 4.15 3.81 20.39
C ARG A 632 3.25 4.82 19.68
N PRO A 633 3.79 5.64 18.75
CA PRO A 633 2.97 6.57 17.98
C PRO A 633 2.08 5.82 17.00
N ASP A 634 0.92 6.37 16.72
CA ASP A 634 0.16 5.96 15.54
C ASP A 634 0.74 6.69 14.31
N VAL A 635 1.63 6.04 13.62
CA VAL A 635 2.30 6.60 12.44
C VAL A 635 1.37 6.79 11.24
N LYS A 636 0.13 6.28 11.31
CA LYS A 636 -0.90 6.53 10.29
C LYS A 636 -1.46 7.95 10.35
N LEU A 637 -1.31 8.62 11.51
CA LEU A 637 -1.80 9.97 11.72
C LEU A 637 -0.79 11.07 11.37
N VAL A 638 0.39 10.69 10.88
CA VAL A 638 1.35 11.68 10.32
C VAL A 638 0.86 12.05 8.93
N THR A 639 0.13 13.15 8.86
CA THR A 639 -0.45 13.67 7.60
C THR A 639 0.36 14.85 7.08
N PRO A 640 0.23 15.20 5.78
CA PRO A 640 0.86 16.38 5.20
C PRO A 640 0.50 17.72 5.88
N SER A 641 -0.63 17.77 6.56
CA SER A 641 -1.12 18.97 7.27
C SER A 641 -0.64 19.09 8.71
N GLY A 642 0.15 18.13 9.18
CA GLY A 642 0.65 18.06 10.55
C GLY A 642 0.29 16.74 11.23
N ASP A 643 0.99 16.46 12.33
CA ASP A 643 0.79 15.26 13.13
C ASP A 643 -0.30 15.54 14.18
N SER A 644 -1.42 14.85 14.09
CA SER A 644 -2.47 14.90 15.12
C SER A 644 -2.15 14.03 16.35
N ASN A 645 -1.02 13.32 16.32
CA ASN A 645 -0.60 12.42 17.37
C ASN A 645 -0.02 13.18 18.57
N THR A 646 -0.70 13.17 19.71
CA THR A 646 -0.36 13.91 20.90
C THR A 646 0.77 13.29 21.74
N CYS A 647 1.28 12.11 21.37
CA CYS A 647 2.37 11.44 22.12
C CYS A 647 3.75 12.08 21.92
N TRP A 648 3.91 12.95 20.92
CA TRP A 648 5.18 13.56 20.57
C TRP A 648 5.54 14.74 21.45
N THR A 649 6.80 14.80 21.89
CA THR A 649 7.41 15.96 22.53
C THR A 649 8.50 16.50 21.61
N GLU A 650 8.35 17.72 21.11
CA GLU A 650 9.38 18.42 20.32
C GLU A 650 10.59 18.74 21.23
N VAL A 651 11.78 18.33 20.83
CA VAL A 651 13.04 18.54 21.56
C VAL A 651 14.04 19.38 20.77
N VAL A 652 13.90 19.45 19.44
CA VAL A 652 14.70 20.31 18.56
C VAL A 652 13.76 20.95 17.54
N ASN A 653 13.94 22.28 17.37
CA ASN A 653 13.31 23.06 16.32
C ASN A 653 14.40 23.93 15.68
N ALA A 654 15.03 23.43 14.64
CA ALA A 654 16.12 24.09 13.96
C ALA A 654 15.56 24.93 12.80
N MET A 655 15.79 26.23 12.86
CA MET A 655 15.42 27.23 11.87
C MET A 655 16.69 27.88 11.31
N ASP A 656 16.72 28.20 10.03
CA ASP A 656 17.84 28.89 9.37
C ASP A 656 19.18 28.19 9.57
N VAL A 657 19.18 26.87 9.29
CA VAL A 657 20.37 26.02 9.42
C VAL A 657 21.50 26.51 8.52
N ASN A 658 22.72 26.49 9.03
CA ASN A 658 23.88 26.92 8.27
C ASN A 658 24.13 25.98 7.06
N GLN A 659 24.05 26.55 5.87
CA GLN A 659 24.13 25.81 4.61
C GLN A 659 25.55 25.30 4.26
N ASP A 660 26.58 25.74 4.98
CA ASP A 660 27.97 25.34 4.75
C ASP A 660 28.48 24.28 5.74
N GLU A 661 27.73 23.99 6.80
CA GLU A 661 28.11 22.96 7.79
C GLU A 661 27.84 21.56 7.24
N LYS A 662 28.71 20.61 7.62
CA LYS A 662 28.61 19.20 7.20
C LYS A 662 27.78 18.37 8.16
N THR A 663 27.71 18.82 9.41
CA THR A 663 27.02 18.12 10.50
C THR A 663 26.38 19.14 11.43
N HIS A 664 25.19 18.78 11.91
CA HIS A 664 24.44 19.60 12.87
C HIS A 664 24.25 18.80 14.17
N GLU A 665 24.85 19.29 15.26
CA GLU A 665 24.77 18.65 16.57
C GLU A 665 23.79 19.40 17.46
N HIS A 666 22.90 18.66 18.13
CA HIS A 666 21.94 19.17 19.11
C HIS A 666 22.13 18.44 20.43
N VAL A 667 22.84 19.06 21.34
CA VAL A 667 23.04 18.59 22.72
C VAL A 667 21.86 19.10 23.57
N LEU A 668 21.17 18.17 24.23
CA LEU A 668 20.05 18.50 25.10
C LEU A 668 20.57 18.94 26.49
N ASP A 669 20.05 20.03 27.03
CA ASP A 669 20.41 20.54 28.39
C ASP A 669 20.12 19.48 29.47
N THR A 670 19.08 18.69 29.28
CA THR A 670 18.71 17.57 30.15
C THR A 670 18.39 16.36 29.28
N PRO A 671 18.97 15.18 29.57
CA PRO A 671 18.62 13.96 28.85
C PRO A 671 17.13 13.64 28.97
N VAL A 672 16.54 13.15 27.88
CA VAL A 672 15.12 12.81 27.77
C VAL A 672 14.93 11.32 27.51
N ASN A 673 13.85 10.75 28.04
CA ASN A 673 13.53 9.36 27.79
C ASN A 673 12.84 9.24 26.44
N ALA A 674 13.36 8.40 25.56
CA ALA A 674 12.78 8.14 24.25
C ALA A 674 12.91 6.66 23.85
N ARG A 675 11.86 6.13 23.25
CA ARG A 675 11.91 4.92 22.45
C ARG A 675 11.72 5.24 20.98
N TYR A 676 10.90 6.23 20.67
CA TYR A 676 10.60 6.65 19.30
C TYR A 676 11.18 8.03 19.05
N VAL A 677 11.81 8.19 17.88
CA VAL A 677 12.39 9.46 17.45
C VAL A 677 11.87 9.79 16.08
N LYS A 678 11.36 11.00 15.90
CA LYS A 678 10.87 11.51 14.62
C LYS A 678 11.73 12.68 14.17
N LEU A 679 12.26 12.60 12.95
CA LEU A 679 12.86 13.72 12.23
C LEU A 679 11.83 14.21 11.21
N GLU A 680 11.43 15.45 11.29
CA GLU A 680 10.53 16.13 10.37
C GLU A 680 11.27 17.22 9.61
N VAL A 681 11.06 17.26 8.29
CA VAL A 681 11.58 18.30 7.41
C VAL A 681 10.37 19.02 6.81
N PRO A 682 9.90 20.12 7.45
CA PRO A 682 8.79 20.90 6.94
C PRO A 682 9.19 21.59 5.63
N ARG A 683 8.19 21.90 4.80
CA ARG A 683 8.39 22.70 3.62
C ARG A 683 8.89 24.09 4.03
N VAL A 684 9.97 24.54 3.41
CA VAL A 684 10.35 25.94 3.44
C VAL A 684 9.45 26.69 2.49
N ASN A 685 8.71 27.68 2.98
CA ASN A 685 8.00 28.62 2.13
C ASN A 685 9.04 29.36 1.30
N VAL A 686 9.06 29.06 0.02
CA VAL A 686 9.85 29.80 -0.96
C VAL A 686 9.11 31.11 -1.21
N ASP A 687 9.28 32.10 -0.34
CA ASP A 687 8.89 33.45 -0.67
C ASP A 687 9.73 33.94 -1.84
N GLY A 688 9.13 33.99 -2.96
CA GLY A 688 9.14 34.79 -4.16
C GLY A 688 10.46 35.29 -4.77
N ASP A 689 11.63 35.20 -4.17
CA ASP A 689 12.78 35.97 -4.61
C ASP A 689 14.07 35.18 -4.90
N ARG A 690 14.02 33.84 -4.80
CA ARG A 690 15.08 32.99 -5.35
C ARG A 690 14.45 32.09 -6.39
N GLY A 691 14.74 32.35 -7.67
CA GLY A 691 14.34 31.51 -8.78
C GLY A 691 14.87 30.07 -8.55
N HIS A 692 14.08 29.27 -7.85
CA HIS A 692 14.43 27.89 -7.56
C HIS A 692 14.19 27.07 -8.84
N ASP A 693 15.28 26.64 -9.42
CA ASP A 693 15.31 25.49 -10.30
C ASP A 693 14.72 24.28 -9.53
N LEU A 694 13.83 23.52 -10.15
CA LEU A 694 13.20 22.31 -9.60
C LEU A 694 14.22 21.29 -9.01
N ASN A 695 15.49 21.41 -9.34
CA ASN A 695 16.58 20.63 -8.79
C ASN A 695 16.97 20.98 -7.33
N HIS A 696 16.50 22.08 -6.76
CA HIS A 696 16.79 22.50 -5.39
C HIS A 696 15.79 21.98 -4.36
N GLU A 697 14.75 21.30 -4.79
CA GLU A 697 13.69 20.78 -3.92
C GLU A 697 13.98 19.37 -3.38
N THR A 698 15.16 18.83 -3.61
CA THR A 698 15.57 17.50 -3.16
C THR A 698 16.39 17.59 -1.90
N SER A 699 15.86 17.17 -0.77
CA SER A 699 16.64 17.05 0.47
C SER A 699 17.41 15.74 0.50
N ARG A 700 18.62 15.77 1.07
CA ARG A 700 19.56 14.65 1.13
C ARG A 700 20.23 14.62 2.49
N VAL A 701 19.99 13.56 3.25
CA VAL A 701 20.60 13.34 4.56
C VAL A 701 21.37 12.02 4.52
N PHE A 702 22.65 12.07 4.94
CA PHE A 702 23.52 10.89 4.89
C PHE A 702 23.42 10.02 6.15
N ALA A 703 23.27 10.61 7.33
CA ALA A 703 23.05 9.87 8.57
C ALA A 703 22.28 10.69 9.60
N PHE A 704 21.61 10.01 10.50
CA PHE A 704 20.95 10.61 11.66
C PHE A 704 21.22 9.79 12.91
N ASP A 705 22.14 10.26 13.72
CA ASP A 705 22.53 9.61 14.97
C ASP A 705 21.68 10.10 16.15
N VAL A 706 21.18 9.14 16.90
CA VAL A 706 20.58 9.36 18.23
C VAL A 706 21.57 8.87 19.27
N HIS A 707 21.99 9.75 20.17
CA HIS A 707 22.96 9.46 21.22
C HIS A 707 22.28 9.29 22.56
N GLY A 708 22.63 8.23 23.28
CA GLY A 708 21.99 7.94 24.56
C GLY A 708 22.55 6.73 25.27
N LYS A 709 21.90 6.39 26.39
CA LYS A 709 22.22 5.22 27.21
C LYS A 709 20.94 4.42 27.42
N ALA A 710 21.03 3.10 27.33
CA ALA A 710 19.92 2.22 27.67
C ALA A 710 19.46 2.45 29.10
N ILE A 711 18.17 2.63 29.29
CA ILE A 711 17.58 2.68 30.62
C ILE A 711 17.39 1.25 31.07
N GLN A 712 18.16 0.83 32.09
CA GLN A 712 17.93 -0.45 32.73
C GLN A 712 16.58 -0.39 33.46
N THR A 713 15.50 -0.71 32.74
CA THR A 713 14.26 -1.10 33.39
C THR A 713 14.58 -2.44 34.04
N GLY A 714 14.46 -2.59 35.36
CA GLY A 714 14.89 -3.78 36.10
C GLY A 714 14.15 -5.11 35.76
N ILE A 715 13.86 -5.32 34.48
CA ILE A 715 13.34 -6.53 33.88
C ILE A 715 14.50 -7.14 33.08
N GLY A 716 15.18 -8.11 33.70
CA GLY A 716 16.22 -8.89 33.03
C GLY A 716 15.72 -9.53 31.72
N SER A 717 16.63 -9.66 30.77
CA SER A 717 16.45 -10.23 29.44
C SER A 717 15.47 -11.43 29.40
N ILE A 718 14.58 -11.42 28.40
CA ILE A 718 13.67 -12.53 28.12
C ILE A 718 14.52 -13.74 27.69
N ILE A 719 14.67 -14.71 28.57
CA ILE A 719 15.15 -16.03 28.19
C ILE A 719 13.91 -16.77 27.68
N VAL A 720 13.83 -17.03 26.36
CA VAL A 720 12.90 -18.00 25.81
C VAL A 720 13.41 -19.38 26.22
N PRO A 721 12.73 -20.14 27.08
CA PRO A 721 13.21 -21.41 27.50
C PRO A 721 13.10 -22.43 26.37
N THR A 722 14.19 -23.09 26.03
CA THR A 722 14.14 -24.38 25.32
C THR A 722 13.31 -25.37 26.15
N VAL A 723 12.36 -26.01 25.48
CA VAL A 723 11.39 -26.95 26.04
C VAL A 723 12.13 -28.15 26.65
N ASN A 724 12.38 -28.15 27.99
CA ASN A 724 12.68 -29.38 28.77
C ASN A 724 12.82 -29.19 30.29
N ALA A 725 12.34 -28.06 30.89
CA ALA A 725 12.16 -27.97 32.34
C ALA A 725 10.72 -27.62 32.66
N GLN A 726 10.12 -28.20 33.70
CA GLN A 726 8.78 -27.83 34.15
C GLN A 726 8.76 -26.37 34.51
N THR A 727 8.19 -25.56 33.59
CA THR A 727 8.06 -24.14 33.73
C THR A 727 6.67 -23.81 34.29
N GLU A 728 6.63 -23.07 35.38
CA GLU A 728 5.38 -22.68 36.04
C GLU A 728 5.22 -21.16 36.00
N TYR A 729 4.04 -20.68 35.60
CA TYR A 729 3.68 -19.27 35.64
C TYR A 729 2.76 -18.98 36.82
N PHE A 730 2.99 -17.84 37.47
CA PHE A 730 2.14 -17.33 38.54
C PHE A 730 1.77 -15.88 38.25
N ASP A 731 0.58 -15.47 38.60
CA ASP A 731 0.19 -14.04 38.57
C ASP A 731 0.94 -13.25 39.67
N LEU A 732 0.79 -11.94 39.66
CA LEU A 732 1.46 -11.09 40.66
C LEU A 732 0.93 -11.30 42.11
N GLN A 733 -0.17 -12.02 42.27
CA GLN A 733 -0.74 -12.46 43.55
C GLN A 733 -0.26 -13.86 43.96
N GLY A 734 0.61 -14.50 43.15
CA GLY A 734 1.18 -15.80 43.45
C GLY A 734 0.28 -17.00 43.07
N ARG A 735 -0.79 -16.78 42.30
CA ARG A 735 -1.68 -17.86 41.83
C ARG A 735 -1.11 -18.46 40.54
N LYS A 736 -1.08 -19.79 40.47
CA LYS A 736 -0.54 -20.51 39.28
C LYS A 736 -1.46 -20.32 38.08
N VAL A 737 -0.85 -19.92 36.95
CA VAL A 737 -1.52 -19.69 35.67
C VAL A 737 -1.08 -20.78 34.68
N ARG A 738 -2.03 -21.56 34.14
CA ARG A 738 -1.71 -22.67 33.21
C ARG A 738 -1.48 -22.20 31.78
N ASN A 739 -2.20 -21.14 31.32
CA ASN A 739 -2.07 -20.56 30.00
C ASN A 739 -1.96 -19.04 30.18
N PRO A 740 -0.75 -18.51 30.36
CA PRO A 740 -0.56 -17.08 30.52
C PRO A 740 -0.92 -16.34 29.21
N GLN A 741 -1.82 -15.36 29.34
CA GLN A 741 -2.12 -14.40 28.27
C GLN A 741 -1.09 -13.27 28.31
N SER A 742 -1.15 -12.33 27.35
CA SER A 742 -0.27 -11.15 27.38
C SER A 742 -0.38 -10.45 28.75
N GLY A 743 0.76 -10.28 29.42
CA GLY A 743 0.80 -9.69 30.77
C GLY A 743 2.07 -10.05 31.56
N LEU A 744 2.21 -9.43 32.76
CA LEU A 744 3.34 -9.63 33.64
C LEU A 744 3.08 -10.79 34.61
N TYR A 745 4.01 -11.76 34.66
CA TYR A 745 3.93 -12.97 35.46
C TYR A 745 5.19 -13.22 36.25
N ILE A 746 5.09 -14.08 37.27
CA ILE A 746 6.24 -14.69 37.94
C ILE A 746 6.47 -16.05 37.29
N LEU A 747 7.65 -16.25 36.73
CA LEU A 747 8.10 -17.50 36.12
C LEU A 747 8.95 -18.28 37.13
N ARG A 748 8.61 -19.55 37.35
CA ARG A 748 9.40 -20.48 38.14
C ARG A 748 9.95 -21.62 37.28
N GLN A 749 11.27 -21.84 37.30
CA GLN A 749 11.95 -22.93 36.64
C GLN A 749 12.89 -23.63 37.67
N GLY A 750 12.42 -24.72 38.23
CA GLY A 750 13.11 -25.35 39.38
C GLY A 750 13.17 -24.36 40.55
N ASP A 751 14.37 -24.09 41.07
CA ASP A 751 14.59 -23.17 42.21
C ASP A 751 14.75 -21.68 41.77
N LYS A 752 14.79 -21.40 40.48
CA LYS A 752 14.87 -20.01 39.96
C LYS A 752 13.51 -19.41 39.78
N VAL A 753 13.34 -18.19 40.30
CA VAL A 753 12.13 -17.40 40.17
C VAL A 753 12.47 -16.06 39.54
N SER A 754 11.76 -15.67 38.50
CA SER A 754 11.95 -14.39 37.78
C SER A 754 10.61 -13.76 37.38
N LYS A 755 10.57 -12.43 37.20
CA LYS A 755 9.42 -11.76 36.56
C LYS A 755 9.56 -11.86 35.05
N VAL A 756 8.47 -12.20 34.35
CA VAL A 756 8.42 -12.36 32.90
C VAL A 756 7.22 -11.62 32.34
N LEU A 757 7.41 -10.94 31.21
CA LEU A 757 6.33 -10.40 30.42
C LEU A 757 6.00 -11.39 29.29
N VAL A 758 4.81 -11.94 29.31
CA VAL A 758 4.26 -12.75 28.22
C VAL A 758 3.60 -11.78 27.23
N ARG A 759 4.00 -11.83 25.97
CA ARG A 759 3.45 -10.99 24.88
C ARG A 759 2.44 -11.75 24.07
#